data_95f25eebaec7d00f92dce011c3da480f
#
_entry.id   95f25eebaec7d00f92dce011c3da480f
#
_cell.length_a   1.000
_cell.length_b   1.000
_cell.length_c   1.000
_cell.angle_alpha   90.00
_cell.angle_beta   90.00
_cell.angle_gamma   90.00
#
_symmetry.space_group_name_H-M   'P 1'
#
loop_
_entity.id
_entity.type
_entity.pdbx_description
1 polymer ?
#
loop_
_entity_poly.entity_id
_entity_poly.type
_entity_poly.pdbx_seq_one_letter_code
_entity_poly.pdbx_strand_id
1 'polypeptide(L)'
;MTTKNMNTPPGSTQENEIDLLRLVGELWDHRKFIISVTALFTLIAVAYSLLSTPIYQADTLVQVEQKQGNAILSGLSDMIPNSSPESAPEIQLLQSRMILGKTIAELNLRDMVEQKYFPIVGRGWARLTKEKPGELAISWMHIPQLNGQDQQLTLTVGENGHYTLEGEEFTVNGMVGQRLEKDGVALTIADIKAKPGTQFVLSQRTELEAINALQETFTVSERSKESGMLELTMTGDDPQLITRILNSIANNYLQQNIARQAAQDSQSLEFSQRQLPEVRSELDQAEEKLNVYRQQRDSVDLNLEAKAVLEQIVNVDNQLNELTFREAEISQLYKKDHPTYRALLEKRQTLEQERKRLNKRVSAMPSTQQEVLRLSRDVEAGRAVYLQLLNRQQELSISKSSAIGNVRIIDPAVTQPQPVKPKKALNVVLGFILGLFISVGAVLARAMLRRGVEAPEQLEEHGISVYATIPMSEWLDKRTRLRKKNLFSNQQRHRTKNIPFLAVDNPADSAVEAVRALRTSLHFAMMETENNILMITGATPDSGKTFVSSTLAAVIAQSDQKVLFIDADLRRGYSHNLFTVSNEHGLSEYLAGKDELNKVIQHFGKGGFDVITRGQMPPNPSELLMRDRMRQLLEWANDHYDLVIVDTPPMLAVSDAAVVGRSVGTSLLVARFGLNTAKEVSLSMQRLEQAGVNIKGAILNGVIKRASTAYSYGYNYYGYSYSEKE
;
A
#
# COMPACT_ATOMS: atom_id res chain seq x y z
N MET A 1 -63.69 26.15 -35.20
CA MET A 1 -62.30 25.88 -35.64
C MET A 1 -61.41 26.80 -34.83
N THR A 2 -60.79 26.29 -33.75
CA THR A 2 -59.58 26.85 -33.12
C THR A 2 -59.05 25.78 -32.17
N THR A 3 -58.02 25.13 -32.62
CA THR A 3 -57.28 24.09 -31.93
C THR A 3 -56.40 24.74 -30.87
N LYS A 4 -56.66 24.34 -29.60
CA LYS A 4 -55.88 24.75 -28.43
C LYS A 4 -54.69 23.79 -28.29
N ASN A 5 -53.48 24.27 -28.65
CA ASN A 5 -52.21 23.57 -28.41
C ASN A 5 -52.01 23.42 -26.90
N MET A 6 -51.97 22.18 -26.44
CA MET A 6 -51.41 21.83 -25.11
C MET A 6 -49.89 21.83 -25.23
N ASN A 7 -49.26 22.82 -24.63
CA ASN A 7 -47.84 22.82 -24.33
C ASN A 7 -47.56 21.78 -23.24
N THR A 8 -46.95 20.68 -23.62
CA THR A 8 -46.24 19.79 -22.70
C THR A 8 -44.96 20.50 -22.25
N PRO A 9 -44.71 20.62 -20.94
CA PRO A 9 -43.41 21.12 -20.50
C PRO A 9 -42.31 20.11 -20.83
N PRO A 10 -41.11 20.58 -21.23
CA PRO A 10 -40.00 19.71 -21.53
C PRO A 10 -39.59 18.93 -20.28
N GLY A 11 -39.52 17.61 -20.41
CA GLY A 11 -39.00 16.74 -19.37
C GLY A 11 -37.62 17.20 -18.92
N SER A 12 -37.51 17.63 -17.68
CA SER A 12 -36.24 17.82 -17.02
C SER A 12 -35.57 16.46 -16.91
N THR A 13 -34.52 16.25 -17.67
CA THR A 13 -33.49 15.25 -17.35
C THR A 13 -32.91 15.65 -16.00
N GLN A 14 -33.44 15.11 -14.92
CA GLN A 14 -32.78 15.15 -13.64
C GLN A 14 -31.46 14.36 -13.77
N GLU A 15 -30.36 15.08 -14.01
CA GLU A 15 -29.05 14.59 -13.70
C GLU A 15 -29.08 14.13 -12.24
N ASN A 16 -28.55 12.94 -11.98
CA ASN A 16 -28.33 12.42 -10.63
C ASN A 16 -27.35 13.34 -9.89
N GLU A 17 -27.82 14.47 -9.39
CA GLU A 17 -27.04 15.29 -8.47
C GLU A 17 -26.78 14.49 -7.20
N ILE A 18 -25.51 14.14 -7.00
CA ILE A 18 -25.06 13.48 -5.78
C ILE A 18 -25.22 14.49 -4.64
N ASP A 19 -26.20 14.31 -3.81
CA ASP A 19 -26.42 15.14 -2.61
C ASP A 19 -25.26 14.94 -1.61
N LEU A 20 -24.29 15.85 -1.67
CA LEU A 20 -23.08 15.84 -0.83
C LEU A 20 -23.43 15.92 0.67
N LEU A 21 -24.50 16.63 1.02
CA LEU A 21 -24.93 16.77 2.42
C LEU A 21 -25.45 15.45 2.98
N ARG A 22 -26.17 14.69 2.15
CA ARG A 22 -26.63 13.34 2.50
C ARG A 22 -25.45 12.39 2.73
N LEU A 23 -24.38 12.47 1.89
CA LEU A 23 -23.17 11.65 2.08
C LEU A 23 -22.43 12.00 3.38
N VAL A 24 -22.34 13.29 3.72
CA VAL A 24 -21.77 13.73 5.01
C VAL A 24 -22.61 13.19 6.18
N GLY A 25 -23.93 13.24 6.07
CA GLY A 25 -24.84 12.66 7.07
C GLY A 25 -24.62 11.16 7.28
N GLU A 26 -24.45 10.38 6.19
CA GLU A 26 -24.16 8.94 6.26
C GLU A 26 -22.81 8.65 6.94
N LEU A 27 -21.78 9.45 6.65
CA LEU A 27 -20.49 9.33 7.33
C LEU A 27 -20.61 9.62 8.83
N TRP A 28 -21.40 10.63 9.20
CA TRP A 28 -21.64 10.97 10.62
C TRP A 28 -22.42 9.89 11.36
N ASP A 29 -23.41 9.30 10.73
CA ASP A 29 -24.19 8.19 11.31
C ASP A 29 -23.34 6.95 11.57
N HIS A 30 -22.31 6.72 10.71
CA HIS A 30 -21.40 5.59 10.81
C HIS A 30 -20.04 5.93 11.44
N ARG A 31 -19.89 7.11 12.11
CA ARG A 31 -18.60 7.56 12.71
C ARG A 31 -17.95 6.54 13.63
N LYS A 32 -18.75 5.79 14.41
CA LYS A 32 -18.21 4.75 15.30
C LYS A 32 -17.54 3.62 14.53
N PHE A 33 -18.11 3.22 13.40
CA PHE A 33 -17.54 2.21 12.52
C PHE A 33 -16.26 2.73 11.87
N ILE A 34 -16.28 3.97 11.34
CA ILE A 34 -15.10 4.61 10.73
C ILE A 34 -13.96 4.69 11.74
N ILE A 35 -14.21 5.20 12.95
CA ILE A 35 -13.22 5.31 14.02
C ILE A 35 -12.67 3.92 14.40
N SER A 36 -13.53 2.91 14.56
CA SER A 36 -13.10 1.56 14.96
C SER A 36 -12.22 0.90 13.92
N VAL A 37 -12.56 1.00 12.63
CA VAL A 37 -11.77 0.42 11.53
C VAL A 37 -10.46 1.18 11.37
N THR A 38 -10.49 2.51 11.38
CA THR A 38 -9.27 3.34 11.31
C THR A 38 -8.33 3.05 12.48
N ALA A 39 -8.86 2.95 13.70
CA ALA A 39 -8.09 2.60 14.90
C ALA A 39 -7.47 1.19 14.79
N LEU A 40 -8.20 0.22 14.25
CA LEU A 40 -7.70 -1.14 14.03
C LEU A 40 -6.51 -1.15 13.06
N PHE A 41 -6.63 -0.49 11.90
CA PHE A 41 -5.54 -0.39 10.93
C PHE A 41 -4.32 0.35 11.49
N THR A 42 -4.55 1.43 12.24
CA THR A 42 -3.49 2.18 12.92
C THR A 42 -2.78 1.30 13.95
N LEU A 43 -3.53 0.52 14.73
CA LEU A 43 -2.96 -0.40 15.73
C LEU A 43 -2.15 -1.51 15.07
N ILE A 44 -2.61 -2.06 13.96
CA ILE A 44 -1.86 -3.04 13.16
C ILE A 44 -0.55 -2.42 12.64
N ALA A 45 -0.59 -1.19 12.13
CA ALA A 45 0.60 -0.48 11.64
C ALA A 45 1.60 -0.18 12.78
N VAL A 46 1.13 0.19 13.96
CA VAL A 46 1.96 0.35 15.17
C VAL A 46 2.57 -0.99 15.59
N ALA A 47 1.78 -2.05 15.66
CA ALA A 47 2.26 -3.39 16.00
C ALA A 47 3.31 -3.87 15.01
N TYR A 48 3.08 -3.71 13.70
CA TYR A 48 4.05 -4.00 12.65
C TYR A 48 5.35 -3.20 12.84
N SER A 49 5.25 -1.88 13.06
CA SER A 49 6.42 -1.01 13.26
C SER A 49 7.25 -1.35 14.51
N LEU A 50 6.61 -1.89 15.55
CA LEU A 50 7.30 -2.31 16.79
C LEU A 50 7.90 -3.71 16.65
N LEU A 51 7.24 -4.62 15.95
CA LEU A 51 7.65 -6.00 15.78
C LEU A 51 8.67 -6.20 14.65
N SER A 52 8.70 -5.32 13.63
CA SER A 52 9.65 -5.37 12.52
C SER A 52 11.10 -5.24 13.01
N THR A 53 12.02 -5.98 12.38
CA THR A 53 13.46 -5.88 12.67
C THR A 53 13.98 -4.50 12.29
N PRO A 54 14.70 -3.81 13.19
CA PRO A 54 15.34 -2.54 12.87
C PRO A 54 16.49 -2.79 11.89
N ILE A 55 16.56 -1.99 10.84
CA ILE A 55 17.66 -1.99 9.88
C ILE A 55 18.46 -0.73 10.12
N TYR A 56 19.75 -0.92 10.38
CA TYR A 56 20.72 0.16 10.56
C TYR A 56 21.45 0.45 9.25
N GLN A 57 22.08 1.60 9.16
CA GLN A 57 22.92 1.99 8.06
C GLN A 57 24.29 2.40 8.60
N ALA A 58 25.34 1.85 8.00
CA ALA A 58 26.71 2.30 8.17
C ALA A 58 27.15 3.07 6.93
N ASP A 59 27.99 4.07 7.12
CA ASP A 59 28.61 4.84 6.05
C ASP A 59 30.12 5.01 6.30
N THR A 60 30.89 5.09 5.22
CA THR A 60 32.32 5.41 5.21
C THR A 60 32.63 6.29 4.02
N LEU A 61 33.59 7.19 4.18
CA LEU A 61 33.99 8.15 3.15
C LEU A 61 35.39 7.81 2.64
N VAL A 62 35.51 7.64 1.32
CA VAL A 62 36.75 7.33 0.62
C VAL A 62 37.00 8.42 -0.41
N GLN A 63 38.20 8.98 -0.40
CA GLN A 63 38.66 9.95 -1.39
C GLN A 63 39.54 9.26 -2.44
N VAL A 64 39.24 9.49 -3.71
CA VAL A 64 40.08 9.15 -4.84
C VAL A 64 40.78 10.42 -5.29
N GLU A 65 42.09 10.50 -5.01
CA GLU A 65 42.87 11.65 -5.40
C GLU A 65 43.20 11.57 -6.90
N GLN A 66 43.07 12.69 -7.58
CA GLN A 66 43.53 12.79 -8.96
C GLN A 66 45.06 12.75 -8.96
N LYS A 67 45.67 11.90 -9.80
CA LYS A 67 47.11 12.03 -10.06
C LYS A 67 47.39 13.42 -10.62
N GLN A 68 48.08 14.25 -9.86
CA GLN A 68 48.68 15.45 -10.41
C GLN A 68 49.72 15.02 -11.44
N GLY A 69 49.28 14.85 -12.69
CA GLY A 69 50.18 14.75 -13.82
C GLY A 69 50.99 16.06 -13.88
N ASN A 70 52.31 15.96 -14.12
CA ASN A 70 53.25 17.07 -14.21
C ASN A 70 52.60 18.37 -14.72
N ALA A 71 52.91 19.49 -14.06
CA ALA A 71 52.33 20.83 -14.25
C ALA A 71 52.23 21.32 -15.72
N ILE A 72 52.92 20.70 -16.66
CA ILE A 72 52.88 21.02 -18.10
C ILE A 72 51.60 20.47 -18.78
N LEU A 73 50.93 19.45 -18.22
CA LEU A 73 49.67 18.89 -18.76
C LEU A 73 48.42 19.34 -18.04
N SER A 74 48.54 19.90 -16.84
CA SER A 74 47.39 20.55 -16.19
C SER A 74 46.85 21.68 -17.05
N GLY A 75 47.70 22.44 -17.74
CA GLY A 75 47.29 23.46 -18.71
C GLY A 75 46.60 22.91 -19.98
N LEU A 76 46.72 21.57 -20.29
CA LEU A 76 46.03 20.96 -21.41
C LEU A 76 44.69 20.30 -20.96
N SER A 77 44.64 19.78 -19.74
CA SER A 77 43.40 19.24 -19.18
C SER A 77 42.36 20.33 -18.91
N ASP A 78 42.81 21.56 -18.59
CA ASP A 78 41.95 22.73 -18.42
C ASP A 78 41.32 23.22 -19.76
N MET A 79 41.88 22.80 -20.92
CA MET A 79 41.36 23.13 -22.26
C MET A 79 40.36 22.07 -22.80
N ILE A 80 40.17 20.93 -22.13
CA ILE A 80 39.21 19.89 -22.52
C ILE A 80 38.01 20.00 -21.60
N PRO A 81 36.85 20.55 -22.06
CA PRO A 81 35.62 20.53 -21.28
C PRO A 81 35.18 19.06 -21.13
N ASN A 82 35.13 18.56 -19.91
CA ASN A 82 34.73 17.19 -19.48
C ASN A 82 35.83 16.17 -19.16
N SER A 83 36.91 16.56 -18.53
CA SER A 83 37.68 15.59 -17.74
C SER A 83 37.04 15.51 -16.34
N SER A 84 35.81 14.97 -16.27
CA SER A 84 35.20 14.57 -14.99
C SER A 84 36.15 13.58 -14.30
N PRO A 85 36.40 13.69 -12.99
CA PRO A 85 37.11 12.66 -12.27
C PRO A 85 36.41 11.33 -12.53
N GLU A 86 37.22 10.31 -12.87
CA GLU A 86 36.72 8.97 -13.22
C GLU A 86 36.19 8.23 -11.95
N SER A 87 35.20 8.77 -11.29
CA SER A 87 34.56 8.10 -10.15
C SER A 87 33.73 6.87 -10.57
N ALA A 88 33.22 6.84 -11.79
CA ALA A 88 32.43 5.73 -12.29
C ALA A 88 33.19 4.39 -12.39
N PRO A 89 34.42 4.29 -12.91
CA PRO A 89 35.22 3.05 -12.87
C PRO A 89 35.55 2.59 -11.46
N GLU A 90 35.85 3.50 -10.56
CA GLU A 90 36.20 3.17 -9.17
C GLU A 90 34.95 2.68 -8.39
N ILE A 91 33.75 3.23 -8.65
CA ILE A 91 32.48 2.70 -8.13
C ILE A 91 32.27 1.25 -8.58
N GLN A 92 32.47 0.96 -9.86
CA GLN A 92 32.34 -0.41 -10.39
C GLN A 92 33.39 -1.37 -9.80
N LEU A 93 34.58 -0.88 -9.55
CA LEU A 93 35.63 -1.68 -8.92
C LEU A 93 35.28 -2.03 -7.47
N LEU A 94 34.77 -1.07 -6.70
CA LEU A 94 34.29 -1.28 -5.32
C LEU A 94 33.16 -2.32 -5.25
N GLN A 95 32.29 -2.37 -6.25
CA GLN A 95 31.21 -3.33 -6.36
C GLN A 95 31.59 -4.63 -7.07
N SER A 96 32.87 -4.76 -7.45
CA SER A 96 33.37 -5.94 -8.17
C SER A 96 33.39 -7.19 -7.30
N ARG A 97 33.23 -8.35 -7.96
CA ARG A 97 33.39 -9.67 -7.31
C ARG A 97 34.74 -9.86 -6.64
N MET A 98 35.77 -9.21 -7.15
CA MET A 98 37.12 -9.29 -6.60
C MET A 98 37.19 -8.70 -5.20
N ILE A 99 36.65 -7.50 -5.00
CA ILE A 99 36.66 -6.82 -3.68
C ILE A 99 35.67 -7.48 -2.72
N LEU A 100 34.44 -7.71 -3.20
CA LEU A 100 33.38 -8.30 -2.36
C LEU A 100 33.70 -9.76 -1.99
N GLY A 101 34.19 -10.55 -2.94
CA GLY A 101 34.59 -11.94 -2.69
C GLY A 101 35.73 -12.05 -1.65
N LYS A 102 36.72 -11.16 -1.73
CA LYS A 102 37.80 -11.10 -0.73
C LYS A 102 37.27 -10.75 0.66
N THR A 103 36.34 -9.79 0.76
CA THR A 103 35.65 -9.43 2.00
C THR A 103 34.83 -10.59 2.56
N ILE A 104 34.10 -11.32 1.70
CA ILE A 104 33.33 -12.49 2.07
C ILE A 104 34.21 -13.60 2.66
N ALA A 105 35.35 -13.84 2.02
CA ALA A 105 36.32 -14.84 2.49
C ALA A 105 36.99 -14.42 3.81
N GLU A 106 37.32 -13.15 3.98
CA GLU A 106 37.95 -12.61 5.18
C GLU A 106 37.03 -12.69 6.42
N LEU A 107 35.75 -12.38 6.23
CA LEU A 107 34.77 -12.32 7.31
C LEU A 107 33.88 -13.56 7.41
N ASN A 108 34.13 -14.60 6.62
CA ASN A 108 33.30 -15.83 6.54
C ASN A 108 31.82 -15.57 6.33
N LEU A 109 31.46 -14.62 5.46
CA LEU A 109 30.07 -14.21 5.24
C LEU A 109 29.22 -15.24 4.45
N ARG A 110 29.81 -16.37 4.08
CA ARG A 110 29.10 -17.52 3.51
C ARG A 110 28.32 -18.28 4.57
N ASP A 111 28.77 -18.24 5.82
CA ASP A 111 28.20 -18.98 6.94
C ASP A 111 27.07 -18.19 7.54
N MET A 112 25.84 -18.73 7.40
CA MET A 112 24.64 -18.14 7.93
C MET A 112 24.21 -18.86 9.20
N VAL A 113 24.11 -18.09 10.28
CA VAL A 113 23.68 -18.57 11.60
C VAL A 113 22.52 -17.71 12.05
N GLU A 114 21.33 -18.28 12.09
CA GLU A 114 20.15 -17.56 12.52
C GLU A 114 19.42 -18.27 13.64
N GLN A 115 19.12 -17.58 14.74
CA GLN A 115 18.27 -18.14 15.77
C GLN A 115 16.84 -18.31 15.23
N LYS A 116 16.25 -19.49 15.44
CA LYS A 116 14.87 -19.80 15.03
C LYS A 116 13.90 -19.18 16.01
N TYR A 117 13.04 -18.31 15.50
CA TYR A 117 11.95 -17.69 16.26
C TYR A 117 10.60 -18.12 15.72
N PHE A 118 9.54 -17.88 16.50
CA PHE A 118 8.18 -18.04 15.98
C PHE A 118 7.98 -17.16 14.74
N PRO A 119 7.35 -17.68 13.68
CA PRO A 119 7.20 -16.94 12.41
C PRO A 119 6.55 -15.57 12.60
N ILE A 120 7.02 -14.57 11.83
CA ILE A 120 6.50 -13.21 11.72
C ILE A 120 6.71 -12.34 12.97
N VAL A 121 6.33 -12.80 14.16
CA VAL A 121 6.30 -11.97 15.38
C VAL A 121 7.40 -12.30 16.40
N GLY A 122 8.02 -13.49 16.29
CA GLY A 122 8.93 -14.00 17.34
C GLY A 122 10.17 -13.14 17.59
N ARG A 123 10.87 -12.70 16.54
CA ARG A 123 12.02 -11.78 16.67
C ARG A 123 11.64 -10.45 17.32
N GLY A 124 10.49 -9.88 16.88
CA GLY A 124 9.97 -8.64 17.42
C GLY A 124 9.56 -8.75 18.88
N TRP A 125 8.92 -9.86 19.24
CA TRP A 125 8.49 -10.15 20.60
C TRP A 125 9.68 -10.33 21.56
N ALA A 126 10.68 -11.14 21.18
CA ALA A 126 11.90 -11.35 21.94
C ALA A 126 12.61 -10.02 22.26
N ARG A 127 12.66 -9.12 21.28
CA ARG A 127 13.22 -7.77 21.45
C ARG A 127 12.39 -6.90 22.41
N LEU A 128 11.05 -6.94 22.33
CA LEU A 128 10.17 -6.19 23.25
C LEU A 128 10.29 -6.68 24.68
N THR A 129 10.46 -7.99 24.87
CA THR A 129 10.68 -8.60 26.20
C THR A 129 12.12 -8.47 26.71
N LYS A 130 13.01 -7.78 25.92
CA LYS A 130 14.44 -7.63 26.21
C LYS A 130 15.17 -8.97 26.42
N GLU A 131 14.69 -10.02 25.79
CA GLU A 131 15.37 -11.30 25.78
C GLU A 131 16.63 -11.17 24.92
N LYS A 132 17.80 -11.48 25.52
CA LYS A 132 19.05 -11.45 24.78
C LYS A 132 19.02 -12.56 23.72
N PRO A 133 19.31 -12.26 22.46
CA PRO A 133 19.43 -13.30 21.43
C PRO A 133 20.54 -14.28 21.84
N GLY A 134 20.35 -15.54 21.51
CA GLY A 134 21.42 -16.52 21.65
C GLY A 134 22.55 -16.22 20.65
N GLU A 135 23.81 -16.32 21.10
CA GLU A 135 24.99 -16.21 20.26
C GLU A 135 25.58 -17.60 20.03
N LEU A 136 25.86 -17.91 18.76
CA LEU A 136 26.54 -19.14 18.36
C LEU A 136 27.78 -18.74 17.55
N ALA A 137 28.95 -19.01 18.08
CA ALA A 137 30.22 -18.76 17.40
C ALA A 137 30.71 -20.05 16.71
N ILE A 138 30.90 -20.00 15.41
CA ILE A 138 31.39 -21.10 14.57
C ILE A 138 32.84 -20.82 14.22
N SER A 139 33.75 -21.78 14.50
CA SER A 139 35.15 -21.70 14.06
C SER A 139 35.31 -22.15 12.63
N TRP A 140 34.58 -23.17 12.22
CA TRP A 140 34.68 -23.70 10.86
C TRP A 140 33.38 -24.44 10.52
N MET A 141 32.86 -24.22 9.31
CA MET A 141 31.66 -24.85 8.80
C MET A 141 31.83 -25.19 7.33
N HIS A 142 31.42 -26.40 6.98
CA HIS A 142 31.29 -26.87 5.62
C HIS A 142 29.98 -27.65 5.48
N ILE A 143 29.07 -27.12 4.67
CA ILE A 143 27.79 -27.76 4.36
C ILE A 143 27.77 -27.96 2.85
N PRO A 144 27.78 -29.23 2.36
CA PRO A 144 27.68 -29.49 0.93
C PRO A 144 26.32 -29.12 0.40
N GLN A 145 26.24 -28.67 -0.84
CA GLN A 145 24.97 -28.48 -1.52
C GLN A 145 24.37 -29.82 -1.91
N LEU A 146 23.10 -30.02 -1.60
CA LEU A 146 22.35 -31.20 -2.03
C LEU A 146 21.50 -30.82 -3.25
N ASN A 147 21.71 -31.51 -4.37
CA ASN A 147 20.96 -31.24 -5.62
C ASN A 147 21.01 -29.78 -6.11
N GLY A 148 22.07 -29.04 -5.79
CA GLY A 148 22.22 -27.63 -6.16
C GLY A 148 21.40 -26.66 -5.29
N GLN A 149 20.88 -27.13 -4.14
CA GLN A 149 20.20 -26.31 -3.13
C GLN A 149 21.01 -26.26 -1.83
N ASP A 150 20.95 -25.12 -1.14
CA ASP A 150 21.58 -24.95 0.16
C ASP A 150 20.86 -25.81 1.21
N GLN A 151 21.59 -26.69 1.86
CA GLN A 151 21.06 -27.47 2.99
C GLN A 151 20.87 -26.56 4.21
N GLN A 152 19.72 -26.66 4.85
CA GLN A 152 19.46 -26.03 6.13
C GLN A 152 19.55 -27.06 7.24
N LEU A 153 20.44 -26.81 8.20
CA LEU A 153 20.61 -27.64 9.38
C LEU A 153 20.00 -26.92 10.59
N THR A 154 19.33 -27.66 11.45
CA THR A 154 18.80 -27.11 12.71
C THR A 154 19.70 -27.58 13.86
N LEU A 155 20.31 -26.62 14.57
CA LEU A 155 21.09 -26.91 15.75
C LEU A 155 20.25 -26.59 16.98
N THR A 156 20.03 -27.57 17.85
CA THR A 156 19.33 -27.41 19.14
C THR A 156 20.36 -27.43 20.27
N VAL A 157 20.39 -26.39 21.06
CA VAL A 157 21.31 -26.24 22.20
C VAL A 157 20.88 -27.15 23.35
N GLY A 158 21.80 -27.99 23.82
CA GLY A 158 21.64 -28.83 25.00
C GLY A 158 22.25 -28.23 26.26
N GLU A 159 22.43 -29.04 27.29
CA GLU A 159 23.11 -28.65 28.54
C GLU A 159 24.63 -28.88 28.45
N ASN A 160 25.40 -28.13 29.24
CA ASN A 160 26.86 -28.32 29.39
C ASN A 160 27.67 -28.30 28.08
N GLY A 161 27.28 -27.45 27.10
CA GLY A 161 28.00 -27.34 25.84
C GLY A 161 27.72 -28.46 24.82
N HIS A 162 26.77 -29.33 25.12
CA HIS A 162 26.25 -30.30 24.14
C HIS A 162 25.26 -29.62 23.21
N TYR A 163 25.15 -30.11 21.97
CA TYR A 163 24.16 -29.70 21.00
C TYR A 163 23.75 -30.87 20.12
N THR A 164 22.55 -30.80 19.58
CA THR A 164 22.03 -31.74 18.59
C THR A 164 21.94 -31.03 17.25
N LEU A 165 22.55 -31.59 16.23
CA LEU A 165 22.47 -31.11 14.84
C LEU A 165 21.53 -32.03 14.06
N GLU A 166 20.46 -31.46 13.50
CA GLU A 166 19.45 -32.14 12.70
C GLU A 166 19.55 -31.65 11.25
N GLY A 167 19.81 -32.56 10.33
CA GLY A 167 19.69 -32.39 8.89
C GLY A 167 18.46 -33.10 8.36
N GLU A 168 18.28 -33.13 7.03
CA GLU A 168 17.13 -33.81 6.38
C GLU A 168 17.15 -35.32 6.62
N GLU A 169 18.34 -35.96 6.62
CA GLU A 169 18.49 -37.44 6.69
C GLU A 169 19.26 -37.87 7.95
N PHE A 170 19.77 -36.99 8.78
CA PHE A 170 20.59 -37.34 9.93
C PHE A 170 20.31 -36.50 11.16
N THR A 171 20.55 -37.07 12.34
CA THR A 171 20.62 -36.36 13.60
C THR A 171 21.89 -36.81 14.32
N VAL A 172 22.71 -35.82 14.77
CA VAL A 172 23.99 -36.09 15.43
C VAL A 172 24.15 -35.19 16.65
N ASN A 173 24.68 -35.76 17.71
CA ASN A 173 25.04 -35.00 18.92
C ASN A 173 26.51 -34.57 18.84
N GLY A 174 26.76 -33.31 19.14
CA GLY A 174 28.09 -32.73 19.18
C GLY A 174 28.37 -32.02 20.49
N MET A 175 29.63 -31.64 20.68
CA MET A 175 30.09 -30.88 21.84
C MET A 175 30.93 -29.69 21.38
N VAL A 176 30.78 -28.56 22.04
CA VAL A 176 31.57 -27.33 21.81
C VAL A 176 33.07 -27.64 21.83
N GLY A 177 33.81 -27.10 20.87
CA GLY A 177 35.25 -27.32 20.68
C GLY A 177 35.61 -28.61 19.94
N GLN A 178 34.68 -29.51 19.67
CA GLN A 178 34.92 -30.74 18.91
C GLN A 178 34.51 -30.59 17.45
N ARG A 179 35.30 -31.15 16.53
CA ARG A 179 34.94 -31.24 15.12
C ARG A 179 33.93 -32.37 14.92
N LEU A 180 32.77 -32.02 14.45
CA LEU A 180 31.74 -32.97 14.05
C LEU A 180 31.79 -33.12 12.54
N GLU A 181 31.79 -34.37 12.06
CA GLU A 181 31.82 -34.68 10.62
C GLU A 181 30.82 -35.83 10.35
N LYS A 182 29.83 -35.59 9.49
CA LYS A 182 28.82 -36.57 9.10
C LYS A 182 28.24 -36.21 7.74
N ASP A 183 28.14 -37.19 6.86
CA ASP A 183 27.51 -37.09 5.53
C ASP A 183 27.98 -35.89 4.69
N GLY A 184 29.28 -35.58 4.76
CA GLY A 184 29.90 -34.44 4.09
C GLY A 184 29.73 -33.11 4.81
N VAL A 185 28.85 -33.02 5.81
CA VAL A 185 28.74 -31.84 6.69
C VAL A 185 29.86 -31.89 7.72
N ALA A 186 30.58 -30.81 7.85
CA ALA A 186 31.61 -30.69 8.89
C ALA A 186 31.47 -29.34 9.61
N LEU A 187 31.43 -29.38 10.94
CA LEU A 187 31.15 -28.24 11.79
C LEU A 187 32.06 -28.24 13.03
N THR A 188 32.59 -27.08 13.40
CA THR A 188 33.28 -26.87 14.67
C THR A 188 32.72 -25.61 15.34
N ILE A 189 32.06 -25.78 16.46
CA ILE A 189 31.50 -24.68 17.24
C ILE A 189 32.54 -24.20 18.25
N ALA A 190 32.83 -22.90 18.25
CA ALA A 190 33.77 -22.29 19.16
C ALA A 190 33.13 -21.99 20.53
N ASP A 191 31.91 -21.46 20.55
CA ASP A 191 31.21 -21.06 21.77
C ASP A 191 29.68 -21.02 21.55
N ILE A 192 28.90 -21.31 22.59
CA ILE A 192 27.44 -21.22 22.62
C ILE A 192 27.01 -20.41 23.82
N LYS A 193 26.44 -19.24 23.59
CA LYS A 193 25.82 -18.39 24.63
C LYS A 193 24.32 -18.34 24.44
N ALA A 194 23.66 -19.45 24.64
CA ALA A 194 22.21 -19.56 24.50
C ALA A 194 21.62 -20.47 25.59
N LYS A 195 20.33 -20.31 25.88
CA LYS A 195 19.62 -21.20 26.82
C LYS A 195 19.45 -22.60 26.21
N PRO A 196 19.48 -23.66 27.02
CA PRO A 196 19.11 -24.99 26.54
C PRO A 196 17.72 -24.99 25.87
N GLY A 197 17.60 -25.69 24.75
CA GLY A 197 16.39 -25.71 23.92
C GLY A 197 16.33 -24.60 22.85
N THR A 198 17.27 -23.64 22.83
CA THR A 198 17.35 -22.67 21.75
C THR A 198 17.73 -23.34 20.44
N GLN A 199 17.04 -23.02 19.37
CA GLN A 199 17.31 -23.56 18.04
C GLN A 199 17.96 -22.52 17.15
N PHE A 200 18.99 -22.94 16.40
CA PHE A 200 19.64 -22.17 15.35
C PHE A 200 19.49 -22.87 14.01
N VAL A 201 19.25 -22.09 12.97
CA VAL A 201 19.30 -22.57 11.58
C VAL A 201 20.68 -22.22 11.04
N LEU A 202 21.39 -23.22 10.56
CA LEU A 202 22.69 -23.10 9.91
C LEU A 202 22.55 -23.37 8.44
N SER A 203 23.13 -22.54 7.60
CA SER A 203 23.23 -22.76 6.16
C SER A 203 24.52 -22.14 5.63
N GLN A 204 25.01 -22.62 4.51
CA GLN A 204 26.20 -22.08 3.87
C GLN A 204 25.89 -21.71 2.44
N ARG A 205 25.98 -20.42 2.13
CA ARG A 205 25.75 -19.87 0.79
C ARG A 205 26.94 -20.18 -0.13
N THR A 206 26.68 -20.27 -1.41
CA THR A 206 27.73 -20.21 -2.42
C THR A 206 28.40 -18.83 -2.38
N GLU A 207 29.63 -18.75 -2.88
CA GLU A 207 30.35 -17.46 -2.98
C GLU A 207 29.56 -16.44 -3.82
N LEU A 208 28.95 -16.89 -4.92
CA LEU A 208 28.18 -16.01 -5.79
C LEU A 208 26.91 -15.49 -5.11
N GLU A 209 26.19 -16.33 -4.37
CA GLU A 209 25.01 -15.91 -3.59
C GLU A 209 25.38 -14.93 -2.49
N ALA A 210 26.48 -15.16 -1.80
CA ALA A 210 26.98 -14.24 -0.78
C ALA A 210 27.38 -12.88 -1.39
N ILE A 211 28.01 -12.86 -2.59
CA ILE A 211 28.33 -11.64 -3.32
C ILE A 211 27.04 -10.89 -3.71
N ASN A 212 26.06 -11.59 -4.28
CA ASN A 212 24.79 -10.98 -4.69
C ASN A 212 24.04 -10.38 -3.48
N ALA A 213 23.97 -11.12 -2.38
CA ALA A 213 23.36 -10.64 -1.14
C ALA A 213 24.06 -9.39 -0.57
N LEU A 214 25.39 -9.35 -0.70
CA LEU A 214 26.16 -8.18 -0.28
C LEU A 214 25.90 -6.99 -1.20
N GLN A 215 25.83 -7.21 -2.53
CA GLN A 215 25.53 -6.15 -3.51
C GLN A 215 24.13 -5.53 -3.32
N GLU A 216 23.14 -6.29 -2.84
CA GLU A 216 21.80 -5.77 -2.56
C GLU A 216 21.77 -4.77 -1.39
N THR A 217 22.67 -4.93 -0.43
CA THR A 217 22.73 -4.11 0.78
C THR A 217 23.81 -3.03 0.75
N PHE A 218 24.76 -3.15 -0.18
CA PHE A 218 25.89 -2.26 -0.35
C PHE A 218 25.68 -1.29 -1.50
N THR A 219 25.83 0.00 -1.26
CA THR A 219 25.70 1.05 -2.27
C THR A 219 26.90 1.98 -2.21
N VAL A 220 27.39 2.37 -3.38
CA VAL A 220 28.45 3.36 -3.54
C VAL A 220 27.90 4.52 -4.35
N SER A 221 28.07 5.73 -3.85
CA SER A 221 27.66 6.97 -4.52
C SER A 221 28.73 8.05 -4.39
N GLU A 222 28.79 8.94 -5.34
CA GLU A 222 29.64 10.12 -5.24
C GLU A 222 28.89 11.20 -4.42
N ARG A 223 29.52 11.70 -3.36
CA ARG A 223 28.89 12.65 -2.44
C ARG A 223 28.62 14.02 -3.10
N SER A 224 29.49 14.43 -4.01
CA SER A 224 29.36 15.64 -4.81
C SER A 224 29.96 15.40 -6.18
N LYS A 225 29.30 15.86 -7.25
CA LYS A 225 29.79 15.66 -8.62
C LYS A 225 31.22 16.20 -8.77
N GLU A 226 32.08 15.39 -9.36
CA GLU A 226 33.47 15.74 -9.67
C GLU A 226 34.40 15.98 -8.46
N SER A 227 33.95 15.54 -7.25
CA SER A 227 34.75 15.73 -6.03
C SER A 227 35.76 14.60 -5.79
N GLY A 228 35.60 13.46 -6.45
CA GLY A 228 36.35 12.24 -6.13
C GLY A 228 36.06 11.64 -4.75
N MET A 229 35.03 12.16 -4.06
CA MET A 229 34.61 11.69 -2.75
C MET A 229 33.52 10.62 -2.90
N LEU A 230 33.85 9.38 -2.61
CA LEU A 230 32.95 8.24 -2.66
C LEU A 230 32.38 7.95 -1.28
N GLU A 231 31.07 7.98 -1.16
CA GLU A 231 30.33 7.55 0.02
C GLU A 231 29.90 6.10 -0.17
N LEU A 232 30.41 5.23 0.67
CA LEU A 232 30.06 3.82 0.71
C LEU A 232 29.05 3.64 1.83
N THR A 233 27.88 3.08 1.51
CA THR A 233 26.82 2.83 2.50
C THR A 233 26.42 1.37 2.50
N MET A 234 26.10 0.86 3.68
CA MET A 234 25.63 -0.51 3.86
C MET A 234 24.48 -0.55 4.87
N THR A 235 23.47 -1.37 4.57
CA THR A 235 22.31 -1.56 5.46
C THR A 235 22.25 -3.00 5.97
N GLY A 236 21.86 -3.17 7.25
CA GLY A 236 21.71 -4.49 7.86
C GLY A 236 21.10 -4.40 9.26
N ASP A 237 20.79 -5.56 9.84
CA ASP A 237 20.17 -5.69 11.17
C ASP A 237 21.19 -5.69 12.31
N ASP A 238 22.45 -6.08 12.05
CA ASP A 238 23.55 -6.02 13.00
C ASP A 238 24.47 -4.82 12.72
N PRO A 239 24.44 -3.77 13.57
CA PRO A 239 25.26 -2.57 13.40
C PRO A 239 26.77 -2.83 13.47
N GLN A 240 27.22 -3.84 14.20
CA GLN A 240 28.65 -4.17 14.32
C GLN A 240 29.13 -4.93 13.08
N LEU A 241 28.32 -5.84 12.58
CA LEU A 241 28.66 -6.61 11.37
C LEU A 241 28.77 -5.71 10.14
N ILE A 242 27.77 -4.82 9.90
CA ILE A 242 27.80 -3.90 8.75
C ILE A 242 29.01 -2.95 8.80
N THR A 243 29.39 -2.49 10.00
CA THR A 243 30.61 -1.67 10.17
C THR A 243 31.86 -2.45 9.82
N ARG A 244 31.99 -3.72 10.26
CA ARG A 244 33.15 -4.58 9.94
C ARG A 244 33.22 -4.87 8.45
N ILE A 245 32.09 -5.20 7.82
CA ILE A 245 32.04 -5.48 6.38
C ILE A 245 32.46 -4.24 5.59
N LEU A 246 31.92 -3.08 5.91
CA LEU A 246 32.18 -1.84 5.19
C LEU A 246 33.65 -1.41 5.34
N ASN A 247 34.23 -1.56 6.55
CA ASN A 247 35.66 -1.34 6.76
C ASN A 247 36.53 -2.34 5.99
N SER A 248 36.14 -3.62 5.93
CA SER A 248 36.87 -4.64 5.15
C SER A 248 36.82 -4.31 3.64
N ILE A 249 35.65 -3.92 3.11
CA ILE A 249 35.50 -3.48 1.71
C ILE A 249 36.42 -2.29 1.42
N ALA A 250 36.40 -1.24 2.26
CA ALA A 250 37.21 -0.05 2.10
C ALA A 250 38.72 -0.38 2.16
N ASN A 251 39.12 -1.23 3.10
CA ASN A 251 40.53 -1.68 3.21
C ASN A 251 40.95 -2.57 2.04
N ASN A 252 40.12 -3.51 1.62
CA ASN A 252 40.42 -4.37 0.47
C ASN A 252 40.56 -3.57 -0.83
N TYR A 253 39.72 -2.54 -0.99
CA TYR A 253 39.81 -1.59 -2.10
C TYR A 253 41.10 -0.78 -2.02
N LEU A 254 41.48 -0.24 -0.85
CA LEU A 254 42.71 0.47 -0.63
C LEU A 254 43.93 -0.41 -0.97
N GLN A 255 43.98 -1.64 -0.47
CA GLN A 255 45.07 -2.60 -0.75
C GLN A 255 45.13 -2.94 -2.23
N GLN A 256 44.03 -3.16 -2.90
CA GLN A 256 43.95 -3.41 -4.33
C GLN A 256 44.45 -2.21 -5.16
N ASN A 257 44.09 -1.00 -4.74
CA ASN A 257 44.56 0.22 -5.38
C ASN A 257 46.08 0.38 -5.25
N ILE A 258 46.62 0.18 -4.04
CA ILE A 258 48.08 0.18 -3.80
C ILE A 258 48.79 -0.89 -4.64
N ALA A 259 48.26 -2.12 -4.68
CA ALA A 259 48.85 -3.20 -5.45
C ALA A 259 48.83 -2.91 -6.97
N ARG A 260 47.74 -2.38 -7.50
CA ARG A 260 47.63 -1.96 -8.91
C ARG A 260 48.64 -0.87 -9.24
N GLN A 261 48.77 0.14 -8.38
CA GLN A 261 49.72 1.24 -8.56
C GLN A 261 51.17 0.74 -8.52
N ALA A 262 51.51 -0.10 -7.54
CA ALA A 262 52.84 -0.68 -7.42
C ALA A 262 53.19 -1.57 -8.62
N ALA A 263 52.27 -2.34 -9.17
CA ALA A 263 52.47 -3.12 -10.38
C ALA A 263 52.73 -2.23 -11.61
N GLN A 264 51.95 -1.16 -11.77
CA GLN A 264 52.12 -0.18 -12.86
C GLN A 264 53.46 0.55 -12.77
N ASP A 265 53.83 1.03 -11.57
CA ASP A 265 55.11 1.70 -11.32
C ASP A 265 56.30 0.73 -11.54
N SER A 266 56.14 -0.55 -11.15
CA SER A 266 57.15 -1.58 -11.39
C SER A 266 57.39 -1.83 -12.89
N GLN A 267 56.34 -1.90 -13.69
CA GLN A 267 56.43 -2.08 -15.14
C GLN A 267 57.09 -0.88 -15.83
N SER A 268 56.73 0.34 -15.41
CA SER A 268 57.32 1.58 -15.91
C SER A 268 58.81 1.70 -15.52
N LEU A 269 59.14 1.27 -14.31
CA LEU A 269 60.54 1.22 -13.82
C LEU A 269 61.39 0.24 -14.65
N GLU A 270 60.89 -0.96 -14.91
CA GLU A 270 61.59 -1.97 -15.72
C GLU A 270 61.83 -1.48 -17.16
N PHE A 271 60.86 -0.78 -17.76
CA PHE A 271 61.01 -0.15 -19.06
C PHE A 271 62.13 0.90 -19.04
N SER A 272 62.10 1.81 -18.05
CA SER A 272 63.13 2.86 -17.91
C SER A 272 64.52 2.27 -17.67
N GLN A 273 64.66 1.19 -16.89
CA GLN A 273 65.92 0.49 -16.65
C GLN A 273 66.50 -0.18 -17.92
N ARG A 274 65.64 -0.67 -18.80
CA ARG A 274 66.04 -1.25 -20.08
C ARG A 274 66.49 -0.20 -21.08
N GLN A 275 65.85 0.97 -21.10
CA GLN A 275 66.18 2.04 -22.05
C GLN A 275 67.43 2.87 -21.66
N LEU A 276 67.69 3.03 -20.36
CA LEU A 276 68.78 3.89 -19.86
C LEU A 276 70.18 3.52 -20.39
N PRO A 277 70.59 2.25 -20.47
CA PRO A 277 71.91 1.87 -21.06
C PRO A 277 71.98 2.15 -22.56
N GLU A 278 70.87 1.99 -23.29
CA GLU A 278 70.82 2.25 -24.74
C GLU A 278 71.00 3.75 -25.03
N VAL A 279 70.20 4.60 -24.34
CA VAL A 279 70.34 6.06 -24.47
C VAL A 279 71.70 6.56 -24.04
N ARG A 280 72.33 5.94 -23.00
CA ARG A 280 73.66 6.28 -22.59
C ARG A 280 74.69 5.96 -23.69
N SER A 281 74.58 4.77 -24.30
CA SER A 281 75.48 4.37 -25.41
C SER A 281 75.30 5.31 -26.62
N GLU A 282 74.14 5.72 -26.94
CA GLU A 282 73.86 6.70 -28.00
C GLU A 282 74.46 8.07 -27.67
N LEU A 283 74.36 8.53 -26.43
CA LEU A 283 74.97 9.76 -25.96
C LEU A 283 76.54 9.70 -26.07
N ASP A 284 77.15 8.63 -25.56
CA ASP A 284 78.59 8.41 -25.62
C ASP A 284 79.08 8.42 -27.08
N GLN A 285 78.39 7.79 -28.02
CA GLN A 285 78.71 7.81 -29.47
C GLN A 285 78.56 9.22 -30.09
N ALA A 286 77.51 9.97 -29.65
CA ALA A 286 77.32 11.36 -30.12
C ALA A 286 78.41 12.28 -29.62
N GLU A 287 78.82 12.16 -28.35
CA GLU A 287 79.98 12.90 -27.77
C GLU A 287 81.28 12.57 -28.48
N GLU A 288 81.52 11.30 -28.78
CA GLU A 288 82.75 10.88 -29.52
C GLU A 288 82.81 11.49 -30.94
N LYS A 289 81.64 11.42 -31.68
CA LYS A 289 81.53 12.05 -33.02
C LYS A 289 81.84 13.54 -32.98
N LEU A 290 81.26 14.26 -32.00
CA LEU A 290 81.53 15.70 -31.84
C LEU A 290 82.96 15.99 -31.52
N ASN A 291 83.61 15.23 -30.63
CA ASN A 291 84.98 15.42 -30.23
C ASN A 291 85.96 15.12 -31.39
N VAL A 292 85.75 14.04 -32.16
CA VAL A 292 86.58 13.73 -33.36
C VAL A 292 86.45 14.84 -34.39
N TYR A 293 85.26 15.36 -34.64
CA TYR A 293 85.07 16.46 -35.59
C TYR A 293 85.75 17.76 -35.14
N ARG A 294 85.65 18.10 -33.83
CA ARG A 294 86.34 19.27 -33.25
C ARG A 294 87.89 19.14 -33.38
N GLN A 295 88.51 17.96 -33.16
CA GLN A 295 89.93 17.71 -33.30
C GLN A 295 90.37 17.86 -34.75
N GLN A 296 89.57 17.43 -35.74
CA GLN A 296 89.95 17.50 -37.19
C GLN A 296 89.87 18.91 -37.77
N ARG A 297 89.13 19.84 -37.15
CA ARG A 297 88.80 21.18 -37.71
C ARG A 297 89.34 22.35 -36.90
N ASP A 298 90.25 22.12 -35.97
CA ASP A 298 90.90 23.15 -35.14
C ASP A 298 89.91 24.22 -34.62
N SER A 299 89.09 23.83 -33.62
CA SER A 299 88.26 24.68 -32.76
C SER A 299 87.34 25.71 -33.47
N VAL A 300 86.23 25.28 -34.03
CA VAL A 300 85.17 26.22 -34.46
C VAL A 300 84.22 26.50 -33.27
N ASP A 301 84.32 27.72 -32.73
CA ASP A 301 83.41 28.21 -31.70
C ASP A 301 82.07 28.62 -32.36
N LEU A 302 80.97 28.16 -31.76
CA LEU A 302 79.63 28.49 -32.28
C LEU A 302 79.27 29.94 -32.01
N ASN A 303 78.84 30.68 -33.05
CA ASN A 303 78.26 32.01 -32.91
C ASN A 303 77.09 32.03 -31.94
N LEU A 304 76.83 33.19 -31.26
CA LEU A 304 75.68 33.38 -30.35
C LEU A 304 74.36 32.98 -30.99
N GLU A 305 74.16 33.28 -32.28
CA GLU A 305 72.96 32.93 -33.03
C GLU A 305 72.82 31.40 -33.21
N ALA A 306 73.90 30.69 -33.51
CA ALA A 306 73.96 29.24 -33.63
C ALA A 306 73.69 28.56 -32.28
N LYS A 307 74.21 29.10 -31.19
CA LYS A 307 73.90 28.63 -29.81
C LYS A 307 72.39 28.80 -29.47
N ALA A 308 71.81 29.92 -29.80
CA ALA A 308 70.41 30.18 -29.55
C ALA A 308 69.45 29.22 -30.34
N VAL A 309 69.83 28.97 -31.63
CA VAL A 309 69.06 28.02 -32.45
C VAL A 309 69.25 26.58 -31.94
N LEU A 310 70.44 26.22 -31.47
CA LEU A 310 70.73 24.93 -30.84
C LEU A 310 69.85 24.71 -29.61
N GLU A 311 69.81 25.70 -28.70
CA GLU A 311 69.00 25.64 -27.48
C GLU A 311 67.52 25.48 -27.79
N GLN A 312 67.03 26.21 -28.80
CA GLN A 312 65.59 26.07 -29.25
C GLN A 312 65.33 24.68 -29.84
N ILE A 313 66.20 24.13 -30.64
CA ILE A 313 66.07 22.77 -31.24
C ILE A 313 66.08 21.73 -30.14
N VAL A 314 67.04 21.78 -29.21
CA VAL A 314 67.14 20.85 -28.09
C VAL A 314 65.89 20.90 -27.23
N ASN A 315 65.37 22.09 -26.96
CA ASN A 315 64.12 22.23 -26.21
C ASN A 315 62.92 21.59 -26.92
N VAL A 316 62.76 21.80 -28.25
CA VAL A 316 61.71 21.16 -29.07
C VAL A 316 61.88 19.64 -29.10
N ASP A 317 63.10 19.15 -29.29
CA ASP A 317 63.41 17.71 -29.31
C ASP A 317 63.15 17.04 -27.96
N ASN A 318 63.47 17.73 -26.82
CA ASN A 318 63.12 17.26 -25.49
C ASN A 318 61.57 17.15 -25.29
N GLN A 319 60.83 18.13 -25.72
CA GLN A 319 59.38 18.09 -25.65
C GLN A 319 58.76 16.98 -26.52
N LEU A 320 59.35 16.75 -27.73
CA LEU A 320 58.93 15.63 -28.59
C LEU A 320 59.25 14.26 -27.96
N ASN A 321 60.40 14.12 -27.34
CA ASN A 321 60.75 12.89 -26.61
C ASN A 321 59.83 12.65 -25.42
N GLU A 322 59.51 13.71 -24.63
CA GLU A 322 58.55 13.61 -23.54
C GLU A 322 57.16 13.16 -24.05
N LEU A 323 56.70 13.73 -25.17
CA LEU A 323 55.41 13.26 -25.76
C LEU A 323 55.48 11.83 -26.29
N THR A 324 56.65 11.36 -26.77
CA THR A 324 56.82 9.98 -27.21
C THR A 324 56.77 8.99 -26.04
N PHE A 325 57.36 9.31 -24.90
CA PHE A 325 57.24 8.51 -23.69
C PHE A 325 55.79 8.45 -23.21
N ARG A 326 55.08 9.59 -23.23
CA ARG A 326 53.68 9.62 -22.88
C ARG A 326 52.78 8.90 -23.87
N GLU A 327 53.09 8.95 -25.17
CA GLU A 327 52.37 8.17 -26.15
C GLU A 327 52.48 6.67 -25.86
N ALA A 328 53.69 6.20 -25.45
CA ALA A 328 53.89 4.82 -25.03
C ALA A 328 53.05 4.43 -23.80
N GLU A 329 52.95 5.31 -22.78
CA GLU A 329 52.09 5.12 -21.60
C GLU A 329 50.62 5.11 -21.97
N ILE A 330 50.15 6.11 -22.71
CA ILE A 330 48.75 6.29 -23.10
C ILE A 330 48.26 5.21 -24.06
N SER A 331 49.13 4.72 -24.96
CA SER A 331 48.80 3.67 -25.92
C SER A 331 48.41 2.33 -25.28
N GLN A 332 48.83 2.10 -24.05
CA GLN A 332 48.44 0.92 -23.26
C GLN A 332 47.07 1.07 -22.63
N LEU A 333 46.65 2.32 -22.38
CA LEU A 333 45.40 2.63 -21.67
C LEU A 333 44.22 3.02 -22.59
N TYR A 334 44.54 3.69 -23.72
CA TYR A 334 43.54 4.27 -24.61
C TYR A 334 43.77 3.92 -26.09
N LYS A 335 42.69 3.74 -26.84
CA LYS A 335 42.72 3.60 -28.30
C LYS A 335 42.98 4.96 -28.97
N LYS A 336 43.52 4.93 -30.20
CA LYS A 336 43.92 6.13 -30.96
C LYS A 336 42.82 7.16 -31.20
N ASP A 337 41.54 6.76 -31.10
CA ASP A 337 40.39 7.64 -31.29
C ASP A 337 39.98 8.40 -29.99
N HIS A 338 40.60 8.09 -28.87
CA HIS A 338 40.31 8.76 -27.61
C HIS A 338 40.72 10.24 -27.65
N PRO A 339 39.91 11.18 -27.09
CA PRO A 339 40.22 12.62 -27.11
C PRO A 339 41.61 12.96 -26.56
N THR A 340 42.02 12.34 -25.49
CA THR A 340 43.34 12.54 -24.89
C THR A 340 44.49 12.09 -25.82
N TYR A 341 44.30 11.00 -26.56
CA TYR A 341 45.31 10.54 -27.53
C TYR A 341 45.39 11.48 -28.73
N ARG A 342 44.24 11.99 -29.23
CA ARG A 342 44.21 12.99 -30.32
C ARG A 342 44.88 14.30 -29.95
N ALA A 343 44.62 14.83 -28.75
CA ALA A 343 45.26 16.07 -28.26
C ALA A 343 46.79 15.92 -28.17
N LEU A 344 47.31 14.75 -27.77
CA LEU A 344 48.72 14.45 -27.76
C LEU A 344 49.33 14.44 -29.18
N LEU A 345 48.63 13.82 -30.14
CA LEU A 345 49.06 13.82 -31.55
C LEU A 345 49.08 15.22 -32.16
N GLU A 346 48.11 16.07 -31.89
CA GLU A 346 48.09 17.47 -32.37
C GLU A 346 49.28 18.29 -31.79
N LYS A 347 49.53 18.15 -30.51
CA LYS A 347 50.71 18.79 -29.89
C LYS A 347 52.01 18.32 -30.50
N ARG A 348 52.14 17.01 -30.73
CA ARG A 348 53.29 16.42 -31.41
C ARG A 348 53.48 17.02 -32.82
N GLN A 349 52.39 17.11 -33.60
CA GLN A 349 52.42 17.69 -34.95
C GLN A 349 52.89 19.15 -34.95
N THR A 350 52.45 19.94 -33.97
CA THR A 350 52.87 21.34 -33.80
C THR A 350 54.36 21.47 -33.53
N LEU A 351 54.89 20.66 -32.62
CA LEU A 351 56.31 20.62 -32.31
C LEU A 351 57.16 20.11 -33.50
N GLU A 352 56.69 19.15 -34.26
CA GLU A 352 57.34 18.69 -35.49
C GLU A 352 57.39 19.77 -36.57
N GLN A 353 56.38 20.64 -36.67
CA GLN A 353 56.38 21.79 -37.55
C GLN A 353 57.44 22.83 -37.11
N GLU A 354 57.49 23.12 -35.79
CA GLU A 354 58.46 24.07 -35.25
C GLU A 354 59.90 23.51 -35.44
N ARG A 355 60.12 22.21 -35.23
CA ARG A 355 61.38 21.52 -35.56
C ARG A 355 61.78 21.71 -37.02
N LYS A 356 60.85 21.54 -37.97
CA LYS A 356 61.09 21.76 -39.41
C LYS A 356 61.48 23.20 -39.70
N ARG A 357 60.89 24.18 -39.01
CA ARG A 357 61.21 25.61 -39.17
C ARG A 357 62.62 25.94 -38.68
N LEU A 358 62.97 25.41 -37.50
CA LEU A 358 64.37 25.58 -36.96
C LEU A 358 65.35 24.93 -37.84
N ASN A 359 65.11 23.72 -38.38
CA ASN A 359 66.01 23.03 -39.33
C ASN A 359 66.24 23.83 -40.65
N LYS A 360 65.21 24.56 -41.15
CA LYS A 360 65.43 25.48 -42.24
C LYS A 360 66.38 26.62 -41.93
N ARG A 361 66.36 27.14 -40.67
CA ARG A 361 67.32 28.20 -40.25
C ARG A 361 68.74 27.65 -40.20
N VAL A 362 68.88 26.43 -39.68
CA VAL A 362 70.21 25.73 -39.68
C VAL A 362 70.76 25.55 -41.09
N SER A 363 69.90 25.16 -42.05
CA SER A 363 70.32 24.96 -43.46
C SER A 363 70.79 26.22 -44.14
N ALA A 364 70.51 27.39 -43.58
CA ALA A 364 71.00 28.67 -44.14
C ALA A 364 72.43 29.05 -43.59
N MET A 365 72.97 28.33 -42.63
CA MET A 365 74.32 28.60 -42.05
C MET A 365 75.44 27.97 -42.88
N PRO A 366 76.74 28.41 -42.68
CA PRO A 366 77.90 27.78 -43.32
C PRO A 366 78.04 26.28 -42.99
N SER A 367 78.47 25.46 -43.94
CA SER A 367 78.46 23.99 -43.82
C SER A 367 79.25 23.43 -42.63
N THR A 368 80.36 24.09 -42.26
CA THR A 368 81.17 23.73 -41.07
C THR A 368 80.43 24.05 -39.77
N GLN A 369 79.67 25.13 -39.69
CA GLN A 369 78.84 25.48 -38.54
C GLN A 369 77.60 24.57 -38.45
N GLN A 370 77.03 24.22 -39.60
CA GLN A 370 75.89 23.29 -39.63
C GLN A 370 76.23 21.92 -39.02
N GLU A 371 77.46 21.36 -39.33
CA GLU A 371 77.85 20.05 -38.86
C GLU A 371 78.19 20.06 -37.36
N VAL A 372 78.91 21.10 -36.86
CA VAL A 372 79.14 21.27 -35.40
C VAL A 372 77.82 21.47 -34.66
N LEU A 373 76.91 22.25 -35.22
CA LEU A 373 75.56 22.46 -34.64
C LEU A 373 74.73 21.17 -34.58
N ARG A 374 74.82 20.35 -35.66
CA ARG A 374 74.15 19.06 -35.72
C ARG A 374 74.69 18.11 -34.66
N LEU A 375 75.96 17.93 -34.56
CA LEU A 375 76.62 17.05 -33.60
C LEU A 375 76.43 17.55 -32.16
N SER A 376 76.50 18.87 -31.92
CA SER A 376 76.24 19.45 -30.58
C SER A 376 74.82 19.26 -30.18
N ARG A 377 73.82 19.39 -31.13
CA ARG A 377 72.43 19.12 -30.90
C ARG A 377 72.21 17.67 -30.49
N ASP A 378 72.81 16.72 -31.21
CA ASP A 378 72.63 15.29 -30.93
C ASP A 378 73.17 14.96 -29.53
N VAL A 379 74.28 15.58 -29.08
CA VAL A 379 74.84 15.44 -27.74
C VAL A 379 73.94 16.06 -26.69
N GLU A 380 73.48 17.31 -26.86
CA GLU A 380 72.65 17.98 -25.89
C GLU A 380 71.26 17.32 -25.79
N ALA A 381 70.61 16.87 -26.89
CA ALA A 381 69.44 16.10 -26.92
C ALA A 381 69.54 14.77 -26.19
N GLY A 382 70.61 14.03 -26.52
CA GLY A 382 70.97 12.73 -25.85
C GLY A 382 71.15 12.91 -24.34
N ARG A 383 71.86 13.97 -23.92
CA ARG A 383 72.09 14.29 -22.50
C ARG A 383 70.79 14.62 -21.79
N ALA A 384 69.93 15.42 -22.42
CA ALA A 384 68.66 15.77 -21.86
C ALA A 384 67.73 14.54 -21.68
N VAL A 385 67.64 13.67 -22.68
CA VAL A 385 66.86 12.40 -22.61
C VAL A 385 67.41 11.49 -21.51
N TYR A 386 68.76 11.35 -21.42
CA TYR A 386 69.44 10.54 -20.39
C TYR A 386 69.05 11.04 -18.97
N LEU A 387 69.18 12.36 -18.71
CA LEU A 387 68.85 12.96 -17.43
C LEU A 387 67.36 12.82 -17.10
N GLN A 388 66.49 13.00 -18.09
CA GLN A 388 65.04 12.82 -17.92
C GLN A 388 64.68 11.39 -17.55
N LEU A 389 65.28 10.39 -18.24
CA LEU A 389 65.05 8.97 -17.89
C LEU A 389 65.58 8.64 -16.51
N LEU A 390 66.73 9.16 -16.14
CA LEU A 390 67.34 8.95 -14.83
C LEU A 390 66.46 9.52 -13.71
N ASN A 391 65.99 10.75 -13.88
CA ASN A 391 65.02 11.37 -12.94
C ASN A 391 63.73 10.57 -12.85
N ARG A 392 63.19 10.13 -13.98
CA ARG A 392 61.97 9.31 -14.00
C ARG A 392 62.16 7.96 -13.31
N GLN A 393 63.31 7.32 -13.50
CA GLN A 393 63.68 6.09 -12.80
C GLN A 393 63.72 6.30 -11.28
N GLN A 394 64.29 7.42 -10.82
CA GLN A 394 64.34 7.75 -9.39
C GLN A 394 62.94 8.01 -8.83
N GLU A 395 62.10 8.78 -9.52
CA GLU A 395 60.72 9.01 -9.13
C GLU A 395 59.93 7.72 -8.99
N LEU A 396 60.00 6.85 -10.02
CA LEU A 396 59.31 5.55 -10.01
C LEU A 396 59.82 4.62 -8.90
N SER A 397 61.15 4.65 -8.62
CA SER A 397 61.75 3.88 -7.54
C SER A 397 61.25 4.34 -6.16
N ILE A 398 61.15 5.65 -5.95
CA ILE A 398 60.59 6.26 -4.73
C ILE A 398 59.10 5.91 -4.62
N SER A 399 58.31 6.09 -5.70
CA SER A 399 56.89 5.78 -5.73
C SER A 399 56.63 4.31 -5.39
N LYS A 400 57.34 3.39 -6.00
CA LYS A 400 57.29 1.95 -5.73
C LYS A 400 57.62 1.62 -4.26
N SER A 401 58.63 2.25 -3.68
CA SER A 401 59.05 1.98 -2.30
C SER A 401 58.13 2.63 -1.24
N SER A 402 57.49 3.72 -1.57
CA SER A 402 56.56 4.41 -0.65
C SER A 402 55.18 3.76 -0.59
N ALA A 403 54.85 2.87 -1.51
CA ALA A 403 53.58 2.14 -1.56
C ALA A 403 52.30 3.04 -1.36
N ILE A 404 52.34 4.26 -1.90
CA ILE A 404 51.26 5.22 -1.78
C ILE A 404 50.28 5.05 -2.95
N GLY A 405 49.05 4.63 -2.66
CA GLY A 405 47.94 4.64 -3.63
C GLY A 405 47.36 6.04 -3.80
N ASN A 406 46.49 6.19 -4.79
CA ASN A 406 45.70 7.42 -4.99
C ASN A 406 44.33 7.40 -4.26
N VAL A 407 44.14 6.46 -3.34
CA VAL A 407 42.93 6.28 -2.55
C VAL A 407 43.25 6.50 -1.08
N ARG A 408 42.41 7.24 -0.41
CA ARG A 408 42.51 7.52 1.02
C ARG A 408 41.17 7.31 1.70
N ILE A 409 41.13 6.53 2.78
CA ILE A 409 39.97 6.44 3.66
C ILE A 409 39.96 7.70 4.55
N ILE A 410 38.93 8.55 4.38
CA ILE A 410 38.80 9.79 5.13
C ILE A 410 38.11 9.49 6.48
N ASP A 411 36.98 8.82 6.44
CA ASP A 411 36.22 8.43 7.63
C ASP A 411 36.08 6.90 7.66
N PRO A 412 36.47 6.22 8.75
CA PRO A 412 36.18 4.80 8.91
C PRO A 412 34.66 4.57 8.98
N ALA A 413 34.24 3.35 8.70
CA ALA A 413 32.82 3.00 8.75
C ALA A 413 32.23 3.21 10.15
N VAL A 414 31.14 3.95 10.21
CA VAL A 414 30.38 4.22 11.43
C VAL A 414 28.92 3.92 11.19
N THR A 415 28.30 3.19 12.10
CA THR A 415 26.87 2.90 12.04
C THR A 415 26.06 4.03 12.72
N GLN A 416 25.01 4.48 12.06
CA GLN A 416 24.09 5.46 12.62
C GLN A 416 23.38 4.87 13.85
N PRO A 417 23.26 5.64 14.94
CA PRO A 417 22.68 5.14 16.20
C PRO A 417 21.19 4.81 16.11
N GLN A 418 20.50 5.41 15.15
CA GLN A 418 19.06 5.17 14.92
C GLN A 418 18.85 4.30 13.68
N PRO A 419 17.92 3.32 13.74
CA PRO A 419 17.60 2.51 12.58
C PRO A 419 16.93 3.34 11.48
N VAL A 420 17.34 3.10 10.23
CA VAL A 420 16.79 3.78 9.05
C VAL A 420 15.46 3.17 8.59
N LYS A 421 15.19 1.91 8.95
CA LYS A 421 13.91 1.21 8.70
C LYS A 421 13.50 0.39 9.95
N PRO A 422 12.18 0.19 10.18
CA PRO A 422 11.06 0.83 9.52
C PRO A 422 10.92 2.31 9.91
N LYS A 423 10.43 3.14 8.99
CA LYS A 423 10.09 4.55 9.29
C LYS A 423 8.78 4.58 10.09
N LYS A 424 8.87 4.42 11.42
CA LYS A 424 7.71 4.21 12.33
C LYS A 424 6.61 5.25 12.13
N ALA A 425 6.95 6.54 12.11
CA ALA A 425 5.97 7.60 11.92
C ALA A 425 5.24 7.50 10.57
N LEU A 426 5.99 7.24 9.48
CA LEU A 426 5.42 7.08 8.15
C LEU A 426 4.47 5.89 8.07
N ASN A 427 4.86 4.74 8.62
CA ASN A 427 4.02 3.54 8.60
C ASN A 427 2.71 3.73 9.37
N VAL A 428 2.75 4.42 10.52
CA VAL A 428 1.55 4.73 11.32
C VAL A 428 0.63 5.68 10.55
N VAL A 429 1.17 6.73 9.92
CA VAL A 429 0.38 7.65 9.10
C VAL A 429 -0.24 6.94 7.90
N LEU A 430 0.51 6.08 7.21
CA LEU A 430 -0.03 5.28 6.10
C LEU A 430 -1.13 4.32 6.57
N GLY A 431 -0.95 3.66 7.71
CA GLY A 431 -1.97 2.79 8.30
C GLY A 431 -3.25 3.56 8.66
N PHE A 432 -3.11 4.77 9.22
CA PHE A 432 -4.24 5.65 9.52
C PHE A 432 -5.00 6.06 8.25
N ILE A 433 -4.28 6.55 7.24
CA ILE A 433 -4.89 6.98 5.96
C ILE A 433 -5.59 5.81 5.27
N LEU A 434 -4.93 4.64 5.20
CA LEU A 434 -5.50 3.45 4.59
C LEU A 434 -6.78 2.99 5.31
N GLY A 435 -6.75 2.95 6.64
CA GLY A 435 -7.92 2.63 7.47
C GLY A 435 -9.07 3.61 7.27
N LEU A 436 -8.77 4.91 7.16
CA LEU A 436 -9.75 5.94 6.88
C LEU A 436 -10.37 5.77 5.48
N PHE A 437 -9.55 5.56 4.45
CA PHE A 437 -10.04 5.35 3.08
C PHE A 437 -10.93 4.11 2.97
N ILE A 438 -10.50 2.98 3.54
CA ILE A 438 -11.28 1.73 3.50
C ILE A 438 -12.61 1.90 4.25
N SER A 439 -12.60 2.51 5.44
CA SER A 439 -13.81 2.68 6.24
C SER A 439 -14.82 3.64 5.60
N VAL A 440 -14.35 4.77 5.09
CA VAL A 440 -15.18 5.74 4.35
C VAL A 440 -15.72 5.13 3.06
N GLY A 441 -14.85 4.48 2.28
CA GLY A 441 -15.26 3.78 1.05
C GLY A 441 -16.31 2.71 1.29
N ALA A 442 -16.17 1.91 2.36
CA ALA A 442 -17.14 0.90 2.72
C ALA A 442 -18.51 1.49 3.11
N VAL A 443 -18.53 2.61 3.85
CA VAL A 443 -19.77 3.33 4.23
C VAL A 443 -20.44 3.90 2.98
N LEU A 444 -19.71 4.57 2.11
CA LEU A 444 -20.24 5.14 0.88
C LEU A 444 -20.74 4.06 -0.09
N ALA A 445 -19.99 2.98 -0.28
CA ALA A 445 -20.43 1.85 -1.10
C ALA A 445 -21.73 1.23 -0.56
N ARG A 446 -21.83 1.08 0.78
CA ARG A 446 -23.05 0.58 1.42
C ARG A 446 -24.24 1.55 1.26
N ALA A 447 -23.99 2.87 1.34
CA ALA A 447 -25.02 3.89 1.12
C ALA A 447 -25.52 3.86 -0.32
N MET A 448 -24.64 3.72 -1.31
CA MET A 448 -25.02 3.62 -2.72
C MET A 448 -25.79 2.34 -3.07
N LEU A 449 -25.53 1.25 -2.35
CA LEU A 449 -26.23 -0.03 -2.55
C LEU A 449 -27.62 -0.07 -1.88
N ARG A 450 -27.94 0.86 -0.97
CA ARG A 450 -29.25 0.98 -0.36
C ARG A 450 -30.23 1.61 -1.35
N ARG A 451 -31.32 0.90 -1.63
CA ARG A 451 -32.34 1.32 -2.59
C ARG A 451 -33.69 1.60 -1.94
N GLY A 452 -33.82 1.43 -0.62
CA GLY A 452 -35.10 1.64 0.10
C GLY A 452 -35.46 3.12 0.21
N VAL A 453 -36.76 3.40 0.23
CA VAL A 453 -37.34 4.75 0.44
C VAL A 453 -36.96 5.24 1.84
N GLU A 454 -36.33 6.39 1.93
CA GLU A 454 -35.88 7.03 3.18
C GLU A 454 -36.54 8.40 3.42
N ALA A 455 -37.33 8.90 2.45
CA ALA A 455 -38.06 10.15 2.55
C ALA A 455 -39.40 10.06 1.80
N PRO A 456 -40.52 10.72 2.28
CA PRO A 456 -41.79 10.70 1.59
C PRO A 456 -41.72 11.33 0.21
N GLU A 457 -40.87 12.35 0.01
CA GLU A 457 -40.68 13.04 -1.26
C GLU A 457 -40.26 12.07 -2.38
N GLN A 458 -39.52 11.01 -2.06
CA GLN A 458 -39.15 9.97 -3.03
C GLN A 458 -40.33 9.17 -3.57
N LEU A 459 -41.42 9.08 -2.82
CA LEU A 459 -42.69 8.50 -3.29
C LEU A 459 -43.48 9.53 -4.09
N GLU A 460 -43.52 10.77 -3.63
CA GLU A 460 -44.25 11.87 -4.28
C GLU A 460 -43.67 12.20 -5.66
N GLU A 461 -42.34 12.11 -5.83
CA GLU A 461 -41.67 12.22 -7.14
C GLU A 461 -42.14 11.16 -8.15
N HIS A 462 -42.62 10.02 -7.65
CA HIS A 462 -43.21 8.96 -8.47
C HIS A 462 -44.73 9.09 -8.63
N GLY A 463 -45.29 10.23 -8.22
CA GLY A 463 -46.74 10.50 -8.31
C GLY A 463 -47.55 9.79 -7.22
N ILE A 464 -46.95 9.34 -6.13
CA ILE A 464 -47.61 8.60 -5.06
C ILE A 464 -47.85 9.54 -3.88
N SER A 465 -49.11 9.88 -3.60
CA SER A 465 -49.47 10.71 -2.45
C SER A 465 -49.19 10.00 -1.14
N VAL A 466 -48.44 10.63 -0.22
CA VAL A 466 -48.12 10.08 1.11
C VAL A 466 -49.11 10.64 2.14
N TYR A 467 -50.02 9.78 2.64
CA TYR A 467 -51.05 10.15 3.59
C TYR A 467 -50.57 10.33 5.02
N ALA A 468 -49.56 9.58 5.40
CA ALA A 468 -48.89 9.71 6.69
C ALA A 468 -47.48 9.13 6.69
N THR A 469 -46.63 9.70 7.55
CA THR A 469 -45.34 9.16 7.91
C THR A 469 -45.35 8.73 9.37
N ILE A 470 -45.19 7.43 9.62
CA ILE A 470 -45.26 6.86 10.96
C ILE A 470 -43.82 6.60 11.46
N PRO A 471 -43.36 7.27 12.52
CA PRO A 471 -42.04 7.04 13.08
C PRO A 471 -41.91 5.67 13.73
N MET A 472 -40.71 5.15 13.80
CA MET A 472 -40.43 3.91 14.51
C MET A 472 -40.54 4.12 16.02
N SER A 473 -41.40 3.35 16.69
CA SER A 473 -41.54 3.40 18.14
C SER A 473 -40.32 2.83 18.84
N GLU A 474 -39.58 3.68 19.55
CA GLU A 474 -38.43 3.22 20.36
C GLU A 474 -38.87 2.30 21.52
N TRP A 475 -40.05 2.57 22.08
CA TRP A 475 -40.61 1.77 23.17
C TRP A 475 -40.89 0.33 22.71
N LEU A 476 -41.51 0.17 21.54
CA LEU A 476 -41.80 -1.13 20.95
C LEU A 476 -40.51 -1.86 20.52
N ASP A 477 -39.55 -1.15 19.93
CA ASP A 477 -38.26 -1.72 19.51
C ASP A 477 -37.45 -2.24 20.71
N LYS A 478 -37.33 -1.45 21.78
CA LYS A 478 -36.66 -1.86 23.03
C LYS A 478 -37.27 -3.14 23.62
N ARG A 479 -38.62 -3.22 23.70
CA ARG A 479 -39.32 -4.41 24.21
C ARG A 479 -39.15 -5.64 23.31
N THR A 480 -39.18 -5.45 22.01
CA THR A 480 -39.01 -6.54 21.03
C THR A 480 -37.56 -7.08 21.05
N ARG A 481 -36.54 -6.22 21.17
CA ARG A 481 -35.16 -6.61 21.32
C ARG A 481 -34.87 -7.36 22.62
N LEU A 482 -35.45 -6.90 23.74
CA LEU A 482 -35.32 -7.59 25.02
C LEU A 482 -35.93 -9.00 24.96
N ARG A 483 -37.07 -9.14 24.27
CA ARG A 483 -37.73 -10.44 24.06
C ARG A 483 -36.89 -11.39 23.20
N LYS A 484 -36.27 -10.91 22.10
CA LYS A 484 -35.35 -11.72 21.28
C LYS A 484 -34.14 -12.18 22.10
N LYS A 485 -33.57 -11.31 22.93
CA LYS A 485 -32.40 -11.65 23.76
C LYS A 485 -32.73 -12.71 24.83
N ASN A 486 -33.93 -12.69 25.41
CA ASN A 486 -34.41 -13.65 26.40
C ASN A 486 -34.81 -15.01 25.77
N LEU A 487 -35.11 -15.08 24.47
CA LEU A 487 -35.36 -16.34 23.75
C LEU A 487 -34.05 -17.17 23.53
N PHE A 488 -32.89 -16.55 23.58
CA PHE A 488 -31.61 -17.22 23.49
C PHE A 488 -31.09 -17.70 24.86
N SER A 489 -31.67 -17.26 25.98
CA SER A 489 -31.34 -17.74 27.32
C SER A 489 -32.35 -18.83 27.72
N ASN A 490 -31.84 -20.02 27.96
CA ASN A 490 -32.63 -21.27 28.20
C ASN A 490 -33.41 -21.30 29.53
N GLN A 491 -33.61 -20.15 30.19
CA GLN A 491 -34.36 -20.01 31.44
C GLN A 491 -35.62 -19.22 31.20
N GLN A 492 -36.76 -19.88 31.36
CA GLN A 492 -38.17 -19.35 31.34
C GLN A 492 -38.94 -19.47 30.00
N ARG A 493 -39.25 -20.71 29.63
CA ARG A 493 -40.25 -21.04 28.58
C ARG A 493 -41.71 -20.72 28.93
N HIS A 494 -42.01 -20.14 30.09
CA HIS A 494 -43.40 -20.01 30.59
C HIS A 494 -43.88 -18.61 30.98
N ARG A 495 -43.21 -17.52 30.59
CA ARG A 495 -43.74 -16.18 30.91
C ARG A 495 -43.93 -15.34 29.68
N THR A 496 -45.25 -14.98 29.50
CA THR A 496 -45.88 -13.94 28.69
C THR A 496 -45.99 -14.17 27.18
N LYS A 497 -47.15 -14.77 26.79
CA LYS A 497 -47.67 -14.81 25.42
C LYS A 497 -48.15 -13.44 24.89
N ASN A 498 -48.21 -12.39 25.71
CA ASN A 498 -48.78 -11.11 25.27
C ASN A 498 -47.82 -10.29 24.43
N ILE A 499 -48.16 -10.11 23.16
CA ILE A 499 -47.48 -9.15 22.28
C ILE A 499 -47.97 -7.76 22.72
N PRO A 500 -47.08 -6.79 23.01
CA PRO A 500 -47.52 -5.44 23.40
C PRO A 500 -48.27 -4.77 22.25
N PHE A 501 -49.40 -4.22 22.54
CA PHE A 501 -50.25 -3.49 21.59
C PHE A 501 -50.08 -1.99 21.83
N LEU A 502 -49.33 -1.31 20.94
CA LEU A 502 -48.81 0.04 21.18
C LEU A 502 -49.92 1.07 21.46
N ALA A 503 -51.03 1.02 20.73
CA ALA A 503 -52.14 1.97 20.89
C ALA A 503 -52.77 1.95 22.27
N VAL A 504 -52.68 0.82 23.00
CA VAL A 504 -53.25 0.63 24.35
C VAL A 504 -52.14 0.74 25.42
N ASP A 505 -51.01 0.09 25.20
CA ASP A 505 -49.94 -0.01 26.19
C ASP A 505 -49.07 1.27 26.32
N ASN A 506 -49.02 2.09 25.24
CA ASN A 506 -48.33 3.39 25.24
C ASN A 506 -49.00 4.37 24.25
N PRO A 507 -50.19 4.89 24.61
CA PRO A 507 -50.99 5.75 23.72
C PRO A 507 -50.35 7.12 23.41
N ALA A 508 -49.36 7.55 24.19
CA ALA A 508 -48.59 8.79 23.96
C ALA A 508 -47.38 8.62 23.03
N ASP A 509 -47.17 7.42 22.47
CA ASP A 509 -46.06 7.17 21.54
C ASP A 509 -46.24 7.97 20.24
N SER A 510 -45.12 8.49 19.73
CA SER A 510 -45.13 9.30 18.50
C SER A 510 -45.69 8.56 17.28
N ALA A 511 -45.57 7.23 17.23
CA ALA A 511 -46.17 6.42 16.18
C ALA A 511 -47.69 6.39 16.29
N VAL A 512 -48.23 6.38 17.51
CA VAL A 512 -49.69 6.44 17.74
C VAL A 512 -50.23 7.83 17.38
N GLU A 513 -49.50 8.89 17.72
CA GLU A 513 -49.87 10.26 17.31
C GLU A 513 -49.91 10.43 15.79
N ALA A 514 -48.92 9.84 15.09
CA ALA A 514 -48.90 9.85 13.62
C ALA A 514 -50.12 9.11 13.03
N VAL A 515 -50.60 8.03 13.68
CA VAL A 515 -51.81 7.33 13.27
C VAL A 515 -53.07 8.14 13.62
N ARG A 516 -53.09 8.95 14.69
CA ARG A 516 -54.15 9.92 14.97
C ARG A 516 -54.26 10.99 13.88
N ALA A 517 -53.11 11.48 13.40
CA ALA A 517 -53.09 12.40 12.26
C ALA A 517 -53.60 11.73 10.97
N LEU A 518 -53.21 10.45 10.73
CA LEU A 518 -53.73 9.65 9.61
C LEU A 518 -55.24 9.51 9.67
N ARG A 519 -55.84 9.27 10.86
CA ARG A 519 -57.29 9.22 11.03
C ARG A 519 -57.99 10.48 10.49
N THR A 520 -57.41 11.67 10.77
CA THR A 520 -57.99 12.94 10.32
C THR A 520 -57.94 13.06 8.80
N SER A 521 -56.78 12.73 8.19
CA SER A 521 -56.60 12.74 6.72
C SER A 521 -57.54 11.73 6.04
N LEU A 522 -57.72 10.56 6.66
CA LEU A 522 -58.55 9.48 6.15
C LEU A 522 -60.04 9.84 6.21
N HIS A 523 -60.49 10.53 7.26
CA HIS A 523 -61.86 10.98 7.38
C HIS A 523 -62.31 11.78 6.15
N PHE A 524 -61.46 12.71 5.70
CA PHE A 524 -61.76 13.48 4.48
C PHE A 524 -61.68 12.63 3.21
N ALA A 525 -60.74 11.70 3.12
CA ALA A 525 -60.58 10.82 1.96
C ALA A 525 -61.74 9.83 1.80
N MET A 526 -62.44 9.47 2.90
CA MET A 526 -63.54 8.54 2.90
C MET A 526 -64.97 9.23 2.71
N MET A 527 -65.05 10.54 2.84
CA MET A 527 -66.29 11.26 2.59
C MET A 527 -66.83 11.15 1.16
N GLU A 528 -65.95 10.85 0.21
CA GLU A 528 -66.29 10.72 -1.23
C GLU A 528 -66.41 9.25 -1.68
N THR A 529 -66.35 8.28 -0.75
CA THR A 529 -66.39 6.85 -1.08
C THR A 529 -67.78 6.24 -1.00
N GLU A 530 -68.04 5.16 -1.75
CA GLU A 530 -69.35 4.47 -1.81
C GLU A 530 -69.66 3.69 -0.55
N ASN A 531 -68.65 3.32 0.26
CA ASN A 531 -68.82 2.59 1.52
C ASN A 531 -67.75 2.97 2.54
N ASN A 532 -67.96 2.56 3.80
CA ASN A 532 -67.07 2.83 4.94
C ASN A 532 -66.00 1.78 5.15
N ILE A 533 -65.58 1.04 4.09
CA ILE A 533 -64.66 -0.04 4.18
C ILE A 533 -63.26 0.45 3.67
N LEU A 534 -62.24 0.36 4.56
CA LEU A 534 -60.85 0.68 4.29
C LEU A 534 -60.02 -0.59 4.18
N MET A 535 -59.39 -0.80 3.05
CA MET A 535 -58.39 -1.83 2.90
C MET A 535 -56.99 -1.29 3.16
N ILE A 536 -56.20 -2.00 3.97
CA ILE A 536 -54.78 -1.75 4.16
C ILE A 536 -53.99 -2.93 3.62
N THR A 537 -53.10 -2.62 2.71
CA THR A 537 -52.18 -3.59 2.12
C THR A 537 -50.73 -3.08 2.17
N GLY A 538 -49.76 -3.81 1.65
CA GLY A 538 -48.36 -3.40 1.56
C GLY A 538 -47.71 -3.86 0.29
N ALA A 539 -46.56 -3.28 -0.06
CA ALA A 539 -45.80 -3.72 -1.22
C ALA A 539 -45.19 -5.11 -1.01
N THR A 540 -44.52 -5.30 0.12
CA THR A 540 -43.80 -6.53 0.47
C THR A 540 -44.13 -7.01 1.88
N PRO A 541 -43.79 -8.26 2.26
CA PRO A 541 -43.83 -8.68 3.66
C PRO A 541 -43.04 -7.73 4.58
N ASP A 542 -43.38 -7.71 5.85
CA ASP A 542 -42.74 -6.90 6.90
C ASP A 542 -42.83 -5.36 6.71
N SER A 543 -43.68 -4.88 5.82
CA SER A 543 -43.95 -3.44 5.67
C SER A 543 -44.68 -2.83 6.90
N GLY A 544 -45.26 -3.66 7.77
CA GLY A 544 -45.95 -3.25 8.97
C GLY A 544 -47.44 -2.95 8.79
N LYS A 545 -48.08 -3.56 7.79
CA LYS A 545 -49.50 -3.44 7.48
C LYS A 545 -50.42 -3.64 8.73
N THR A 546 -50.27 -4.82 9.34
CA THR A 546 -51.09 -5.20 10.53
C THR A 546 -50.83 -4.28 11.73
N PHE A 547 -49.59 -3.70 11.85
CA PHE A 547 -49.32 -2.69 12.86
C PHE A 547 -50.12 -1.40 12.58
N VAL A 548 -50.11 -0.93 11.34
CA VAL A 548 -50.84 0.30 10.95
C VAL A 548 -52.31 0.07 11.03
N SER A 549 -52.87 -1.01 10.46
CA SER A 549 -54.28 -1.34 10.44
C SER A 549 -54.84 -1.53 11.83
N SER A 550 -54.16 -2.28 12.70
CA SER A 550 -54.64 -2.52 14.08
C SER A 550 -54.52 -1.29 14.96
N THR A 551 -53.43 -0.51 14.84
CA THR A 551 -53.29 0.75 15.59
C THR A 551 -54.33 1.77 15.16
N LEU A 552 -54.66 1.84 13.87
CA LEU A 552 -55.68 2.72 13.34
C LEU A 552 -57.07 2.31 13.86
N ALA A 553 -57.38 1.00 13.89
CA ALA A 553 -58.64 0.49 14.46
C ALA A 553 -58.84 0.93 15.90
N ALA A 554 -57.80 0.79 16.74
CA ALA A 554 -57.88 1.23 18.14
C ALA A 554 -58.03 2.74 18.28
N VAL A 555 -57.26 3.53 17.49
CA VAL A 555 -57.33 4.99 17.55
C VAL A 555 -58.69 5.54 17.13
N ILE A 556 -59.36 4.88 16.20
CA ILE A 556 -60.71 5.26 15.75
C ILE A 556 -61.78 4.82 16.77
N ALA A 557 -61.69 3.60 17.30
CA ALA A 557 -62.58 3.12 18.35
C ALA A 557 -62.56 3.97 19.64
N GLN A 558 -61.35 4.53 19.98
CA GLN A 558 -61.23 5.48 21.11
C GLN A 558 -62.00 6.78 20.95
N SER A 559 -62.57 7.05 19.77
CA SER A 559 -63.51 8.20 19.52
C SER A 559 -64.92 7.78 19.42
N ASP A 560 -65.35 6.74 20.15
CA ASP A 560 -66.74 6.22 20.24
C ASP A 560 -67.29 5.74 18.91
N GLN A 561 -66.49 5.43 17.91
CA GLN A 561 -66.92 4.82 16.65
C GLN A 561 -66.94 3.30 16.76
N LYS A 562 -67.95 2.67 16.17
CA LYS A 562 -68.02 1.21 16.03
C LYS A 562 -67.06 0.75 14.91
N VAL A 563 -65.99 0.07 15.27
CA VAL A 563 -65.00 -0.39 14.30
C VAL A 563 -64.93 -1.91 14.23
N LEU A 564 -64.96 -2.44 13.01
CA LEU A 564 -64.72 -3.84 12.75
C LEU A 564 -63.33 -4.01 12.08
N PHE A 565 -62.45 -4.82 12.69
CA PHE A 565 -61.17 -5.24 12.10
C PHE A 565 -61.31 -6.63 11.49
N ILE A 566 -60.99 -6.80 10.21
CA ILE A 566 -61.01 -8.09 9.49
C ILE A 566 -59.60 -8.46 9.07
N ASP A 567 -59.05 -9.58 9.60
CA ASP A 567 -57.79 -10.16 9.15
C ASP A 567 -58.03 -11.01 7.90
N ALA A 568 -57.88 -10.42 6.74
CA ALA A 568 -58.01 -11.07 5.43
C ALA A 568 -56.66 -11.62 4.91
N ASP A 569 -55.56 -11.57 5.67
CA ASP A 569 -54.35 -12.32 5.37
C ASP A 569 -54.50 -13.78 5.83
N LEU A 570 -55.30 -14.56 5.08
CA LEU A 570 -55.53 -15.97 5.38
C LEU A 570 -54.30 -16.83 5.36
N ARG A 571 -53.14 -16.31 4.86
CA ARG A 571 -51.91 -17.03 4.74
C ARG A 571 -50.98 -16.83 5.95
N ARG A 572 -50.79 -15.59 6.39
CA ARG A 572 -49.86 -15.21 7.45
C ARG A 572 -50.45 -14.28 8.51
N GLY A 573 -51.76 -14.06 8.50
CA GLY A 573 -52.42 -13.23 9.49
C GLY A 573 -52.07 -13.68 10.90
N TYR A 574 -51.75 -12.76 11.78
CA TYR A 574 -51.40 -13.01 13.17
C TYR A 574 -52.14 -12.14 14.17
N SER A 575 -53.19 -11.47 13.73
CA SER A 575 -54.00 -10.56 14.52
C SER A 575 -54.57 -11.21 15.80
N HIS A 576 -54.91 -12.51 15.75
CA HIS A 576 -55.34 -13.29 16.90
C HIS A 576 -54.30 -13.32 18.04
N ASN A 577 -53.01 -13.35 17.74
CA ASN A 577 -51.93 -13.27 18.73
C ASN A 577 -51.76 -11.84 19.27
N LEU A 578 -51.97 -10.83 18.42
CA LEU A 578 -51.86 -9.42 18.80
C LEU A 578 -52.98 -9.02 19.75
N PHE A 579 -54.21 -9.43 19.44
CA PHE A 579 -55.40 -9.10 20.24
C PHE A 579 -55.69 -10.12 21.35
N THR A 580 -54.95 -11.22 21.38
CA THR A 580 -55.17 -12.30 22.35
C THR A 580 -56.60 -12.87 22.30
N VAL A 581 -57.13 -13.09 21.11
CA VAL A 581 -58.46 -13.65 20.82
C VAL A 581 -58.29 -15.03 20.17
N SER A 582 -59.41 -15.80 20.12
CA SER A 582 -59.39 -17.14 19.51
C SER A 582 -59.21 -17.06 18.00
N ASN A 583 -58.57 -18.07 17.43
CA ASN A 583 -58.41 -18.25 15.98
C ASN A 583 -59.06 -19.54 15.46
N GLU A 584 -59.91 -20.16 16.28
CA GLU A 584 -60.60 -21.40 15.89
C GLU A 584 -61.80 -21.14 14.96
N HIS A 585 -62.46 -20.01 15.19
CA HIS A 585 -63.57 -19.52 14.40
C HIS A 585 -63.20 -18.15 13.83
N GLY A 586 -62.99 -18.06 12.52
CA GLY A 586 -62.56 -16.82 11.88
C GLY A 586 -63.06 -16.70 10.45
N LEU A 587 -62.42 -15.80 9.69
CA LEU A 587 -62.83 -15.46 8.32
C LEU A 587 -62.86 -16.70 7.41
N SER A 588 -61.88 -17.60 7.54
CA SER A 588 -61.78 -18.80 6.70
C SER A 588 -62.96 -19.76 6.94
N GLU A 589 -63.40 -19.96 8.18
CA GLU A 589 -64.55 -20.83 8.54
C GLU A 589 -65.85 -20.21 8.04
N TYR A 590 -66.06 -18.89 8.20
CA TYR A 590 -67.22 -18.18 7.69
C TYR A 590 -67.26 -18.28 6.16
N LEU A 591 -66.21 -17.98 5.45
CA LEU A 591 -66.17 -18.05 3.99
C LEU A 591 -66.36 -19.46 3.44
N ALA A 592 -65.90 -20.48 4.18
CA ALA A 592 -66.12 -21.87 3.84
C ALA A 592 -67.53 -22.36 4.08
N GLY A 593 -68.39 -21.57 4.81
CA GLY A 593 -69.78 -21.94 5.18
C GLY A 593 -69.86 -22.89 6.36
N LYS A 594 -68.82 -22.98 7.17
CA LYS A 594 -68.76 -23.82 8.35
C LYS A 594 -69.35 -23.13 9.60
N ASP A 595 -69.13 -21.83 9.68
CA ASP A 595 -69.59 -21.02 10.79
C ASP A 595 -70.50 -19.84 10.32
N GLU A 596 -71.37 -19.43 11.22
CA GLU A 596 -72.23 -18.24 11.05
C GLU A 596 -71.49 -16.99 11.54
N LEU A 597 -71.95 -15.80 11.09
CA LEU A 597 -71.31 -14.53 11.33
C LEU A 597 -71.13 -14.22 12.84
N ASN A 598 -72.17 -14.50 13.65
CA ASN A 598 -72.11 -14.23 15.09
C ASN A 598 -71.11 -15.03 15.88
N LYS A 599 -70.57 -16.13 15.31
CA LYS A 599 -69.52 -16.93 15.96
C LYS A 599 -68.11 -16.45 15.65
N VAL A 600 -67.92 -15.75 14.54
CA VAL A 600 -66.55 -15.33 14.07
C VAL A 600 -66.23 -13.91 14.54
N ILE A 601 -67.17 -13.12 14.94
CA ILE A 601 -66.97 -11.78 15.49
C ILE A 601 -66.59 -11.92 16.96
N GLN A 602 -65.43 -11.36 17.34
CA GLN A 602 -64.92 -11.35 18.71
C GLN A 602 -64.68 -9.91 19.14
N HIS A 603 -65.05 -9.55 20.39
CA HIS A 603 -64.80 -8.23 20.91
C HIS A 603 -63.39 -8.12 21.54
N PHE A 604 -62.54 -7.18 21.07
CA PHE A 604 -61.30 -6.85 21.69
C PHE A 604 -61.43 -5.73 22.72
N GLY A 605 -61.76 -6.09 23.95
CA GLY A 605 -62.16 -5.13 25.00
C GLY A 605 -61.08 -4.10 25.36
N LYS A 606 -59.82 -4.43 25.28
CA LYS A 606 -58.71 -3.45 25.47
C LYS A 606 -58.64 -2.40 24.39
N GLY A 607 -58.99 -2.72 23.16
CA GLY A 607 -58.98 -1.81 22.02
C GLY A 607 -60.30 -1.14 21.73
N GLY A 608 -61.44 -1.65 22.29
CA GLY A 608 -62.75 -1.11 22.09
C GLY A 608 -63.35 -1.36 20.71
N PHE A 609 -62.90 -2.39 19.96
CA PHE A 609 -63.38 -2.72 18.63
C PHE A 609 -63.59 -4.23 18.44
N ASP A 610 -64.39 -4.58 17.44
CA ASP A 610 -64.67 -5.96 17.09
C ASP A 610 -63.65 -6.49 16.05
N VAL A 611 -63.34 -7.81 16.12
CA VAL A 611 -62.31 -8.45 15.31
C VAL A 611 -62.86 -9.74 14.69
N ILE A 612 -62.63 -9.90 13.41
CA ILE A 612 -62.71 -11.19 12.72
C ILE A 612 -61.25 -11.64 12.42
N THR A 613 -60.80 -12.68 13.11
CA THR A 613 -59.47 -13.27 12.86
C THR A 613 -59.48 -14.03 11.55
N ARG A 614 -58.31 -14.35 11.03
CA ARG A 614 -58.18 -15.14 9.79
C ARG A 614 -58.84 -16.53 9.84
N GLY A 615 -58.91 -17.14 11.03
CA GLY A 615 -59.29 -18.54 11.22
C GLY A 615 -58.14 -19.53 10.93
N GLN A 616 -58.49 -20.77 10.66
CA GLN A 616 -57.53 -21.79 10.26
C GLN A 616 -57.06 -21.54 8.83
N MET A 617 -55.77 -21.84 8.54
CA MET A 617 -55.19 -21.62 7.22
C MET A 617 -55.85 -22.53 6.17
N PRO A 618 -56.57 -21.98 5.20
CA PRO A 618 -57.20 -22.80 4.17
C PRO A 618 -56.18 -23.20 3.07
N PRO A 619 -56.40 -24.28 2.32
CA PRO A 619 -55.56 -24.67 1.21
C PRO A 619 -55.68 -23.72 0.00
N ASN A 620 -56.79 -23.02 -0.16
CA ASN A 620 -57.11 -22.15 -1.29
C ASN A 620 -57.60 -20.75 -0.83
N PRO A 621 -56.73 -19.92 -0.24
CA PRO A 621 -57.09 -18.61 0.32
C PRO A 621 -57.74 -17.67 -0.70
N SER A 622 -57.17 -17.52 -1.88
CA SER A 622 -57.67 -16.57 -2.89
C SER A 622 -59.06 -16.94 -3.40
N GLU A 623 -59.36 -18.23 -3.57
CA GLU A 623 -60.68 -18.72 -4.01
C GLU A 623 -61.77 -18.49 -2.94
N LEU A 624 -61.38 -18.60 -1.66
CA LEU A 624 -62.30 -18.29 -0.56
C LEU A 624 -62.67 -16.81 -0.52
N LEU A 625 -61.71 -15.91 -0.72
CA LEU A 625 -61.93 -14.46 -0.77
C LEU A 625 -62.76 -14.04 -1.99
N MET A 626 -62.82 -14.82 -3.07
CA MET A 626 -63.64 -14.58 -4.26
C MET A 626 -65.14 -15.01 -4.09
N ARG A 627 -65.47 -15.71 -3.02
CA ARG A 627 -66.83 -16.19 -2.83
C ARG A 627 -67.79 -15.04 -2.52
N ASP A 628 -69.09 -15.19 -2.89
CA ASP A 628 -70.20 -14.24 -2.58
C ASP A 628 -70.28 -13.95 -1.09
N ARG A 629 -69.91 -14.91 -0.23
CA ARG A 629 -69.94 -14.68 1.23
C ARG A 629 -68.96 -13.58 1.68
N MET A 630 -67.90 -13.34 1.00
CA MET A 630 -67.02 -12.21 1.31
C MET A 630 -67.69 -10.88 1.01
N ARG A 631 -68.40 -10.79 -0.12
CA ARG A 631 -69.17 -9.60 -0.48
C ARG A 631 -70.30 -9.39 0.51
N GLN A 632 -71.06 -10.43 0.85
CA GLN A 632 -72.14 -10.36 1.87
C GLN A 632 -71.65 -9.91 3.24
N LEU A 633 -70.48 -10.39 3.65
CA LEU A 633 -69.81 -9.94 4.89
C LEU A 633 -69.52 -8.45 4.86
N LEU A 634 -68.89 -7.97 3.77
CA LEU A 634 -68.51 -6.57 3.63
C LEU A 634 -69.76 -5.64 3.56
N GLU A 635 -70.77 -6.04 2.83
CA GLU A 635 -72.11 -5.31 2.79
C GLU A 635 -72.73 -5.26 4.19
N TRP A 636 -72.79 -6.39 4.89
CA TRP A 636 -73.31 -6.43 6.26
C TRP A 636 -72.52 -5.58 7.24
N ALA A 637 -71.15 -5.62 7.12
CA ALA A 637 -70.26 -4.86 7.97
C ALA A 637 -70.46 -3.32 7.74
N ASN A 638 -70.57 -2.91 6.47
CA ASN A 638 -70.87 -1.52 6.10
C ASN A 638 -72.14 -0.95 6.80
N ASP A 639 -73.17 -1.78 6.96
CA ASP A 639 -74.48 -1.34 7.57
C ASP A 639 -74.39 -1.35 9.09
N HIS A 640 -73.45 -2.05 9.74
CA HIS A 640 -73.46 -2.25 11.20
C HIS A 640 -72.28 -1.54 11.92
N TYR A 641 -71.28 -1.09 11.21
CA TYR A 641 -70.14 -0.43 11.77
C TYR A 641 -69.92 0.94 11.12
N ASP A 642 -69.29 1.87 11.85
CA ASP A 642 -68.92 3.20 11.33
C ASP A 642 -67.69 3.13 10.44
N LEU A 643 -66.79 2.15 10.71
CA LEU A 643 -65.69 1.88 9.89
C LEU A 643 -65.27 0.38 9.91
N VAL A 644 -64.98 -0.16 8.75
CA VAL A 644 -64.47 -1.52 8.58
C VAL A 644 -63.05 -1.44 8.05
N ILE A 645 -62.08 -2.03 8.78
CA ILE A 645 -60.67 -2.10 8.36
C ILE A 645 -60.33 -3.53 7.94
N VAL A 646 -59.94 -3.69 6.71
CA VAL A 646 -59.52 -4.99 6.14
C VAL A 646 -58.03 -5.04 5.95
N ASP A 647 -57.32 -5.86 6.78
CA ASP A 647 -55.91 -6.12 6.68
C ASP A 647 -55.64 -7.24 5.67
N THR A 648 -54.91 -6.95 4.63
CA THR A 648 -54.68 -7.89 3.51
C THR A 648 -53.21 -8.24 3.34
N PRO A 649 -52.85 -9.39 2.70
CA PRO A 649 -51.48 -9.73 2.42
C PRO A 649 -50.81 -8.76 1.42
N PRO A 650 -49.45 -8.75 1.32
CA PRO A 650 -48.74 -7.84 0.46
C PRO A 650 -49.01 -8.12 -1.03
N MET A 651 -49.23 -7.03 -1.81
CA MET A 651 -49.66 -7.09 -3.22
C MET A 651 -48.63 -7.75 -4.14
N LEU A 652 -47.31 -7.56 -3.89
CA LEU A 652 -46.29 -8.19 -4.72
C LEU A 652 -46.09 -9.69 -4.44
N ALA A 653 -46.56 -10.15 -3.29
CA ALA A 653 -46.49 -11.57 -2.93
C ALA A 653 -47.68 -12.40 -3.46
N VAL A 654 -48.88 -11.83 -3.40
CA VAL A 654 -50.15 -12.52 -3.77
C VAL A 654 -51.21 -11.54 -4.24
N SER A 655 -52.18 -12.02 -5.03
CA SER A 655 -53.25 -11.19 -5.61
C SER A 655 -54.46 -10.97 -4.68
N ASP A 656 -54.46 -11.52 -3.47
CA ASP A 656 -55.56 -11.53 -2.55
C ASP A 656 -56.08 -10.09 -2.23
N ALA A 657 -55.14 -9.11 -2.08
CA ALA A 657 -55.46 -7.71 -1.89
C ALA A 657 -56.24 -7.09 -3.07
N ALA A 658 -55.91 -7.50 -4.31
CA ALA A 658 -56.65 -7.04 -5.49
C ALA A 658 -58.08 -7.62 -5.57
N VAL A 659 -58.28 -8.84 -5.06
CA VAL A 659 -59.59 -9.48 -5.00
C VAL A 659 -60.51 -8.73 -4.01
N VAL A 660 -60.03 -8.52 -2.78
CA VAL A 660 -60.79 -7.84 -1.73
C VAL A 660 -61.00 -6.36 -2.06
N GLY A 661 -60.01 -5.73 -2.63
CA GLY A 661 -59.96 -4.30 -2.92
C GLY A 661 -61.07 -3.78 -3.86
N ARG A 662 -61.67 -4.67 -4.66
CA ARG A 662 -62.82 -4.30 -5.54
C ARG A 662 -64.08 -4.00 -4.81
N SER A 663 -64.23 -4.50 -3.58
CA SER A 663 -65.44 -4.35 -2.77
C SER A 663 -65.27 -3.36 -1.63
N VAL A 664 -64.20 -2.61 -1.59
CA VAL A 664 -63.92 -1.63 -0.54
C VAL A 664 -63.98 -0.20 -1.08
N GLY A 665 -64.40 0.76 -0.24
CA GLY A 665 -64.53 2.17 -0.62
C GLY A 665 -63.19 2.85 -0.86
N THR A 666 -62.15 2.49 -0.06
CA THR A 666 -60.83 3.09 -0.19
C THR A 666 -59.71 2.10 0.20
N SER A 667 -58.55 2.31 -0.35
CA SER A 667 -57.37 1.49 -0.04
C SER A 667 -56.11 2.34 0.19
N LEU A 668 -55.28 1.91 1.14
CA LEU A 668 -53.98 2.50 1.40
C LEU A 668 -52.86 1.43 1.35
N LEU A 669 -51.71 1.82 0.81
CA LEU A 669 -50.54 0.94 0.70
C LEU A 669 -49.51 1.32 1.74
N VAL A 670 -49.06 0.36 2.56
CA VAL A 670 -48.01 0.58 3.55
C VAL A 670 -46.66 0.25 2.95
N ALA A 671 -45.77 1.24 2.89
CA ALA A 671 -44.37 1.12 2.54
C ALA A 671 -43.51 1.26 3.81
N ARG A 672 -42.42 0.52 3.91
CA ARG A 672 -41.50 0.58 5.04
C ARG A 672 -40.23 1.33 4.70
N PHE A 673 -39.87 2.29 5.57
CA PHE A 673 -38.64 3.07 5.51
C PHE A 673 -37.42 2.18 5.39
N GLY A 674 -36.55 2.45 4.41
CA GLY A 674 -35.30 1.76 4.16
C GLY A 674 -35.42 0.30 3.69
N LEU A 675 -36.66 -0.23 3.56
CA LEU A 675 -36.93 -1.59 3.10
C LEU A 675 -37.51 -1.60 1.69
N ASN A 676 -38.65 -0.91 1.51
CA ASN A 676 -39.30 -0.86 0.20
C ASN A 676 -38.66 0.16 -0.72
N THR A 677 -38.51 -0.18 -2.00
CA THR A 677 -38.08 0.77 -3.03
C THR A 677 -39.31 1.54 -3.57
N ALA A 678 -39.09 2.77 -4.03
CA ALA A 678 -40.18 3.55 -4.67
C ALA A 678 -40.77 2.78 -5.87
N LYS A 679 -39.97 2.04 -6.61
CA LYS A 679 -40.41 1.20 -7.73
C LYS A 679 -41.34 0.05 -7.29
N GLU A 680 -41.06 -0.61 -6.16
CA GLU A 680 -41.94 -1.66 -5.62
C GLU A 680 -43.29 -1.08 -5.19
N VAL A 681 -43.30 0.10 -4.56
CA VAL A 681 -44.49 0.80 -4.15
C VAL A 681 -45.31 1.19 -5.38
N SER A 682 -44.69 1.83 -6.37
CA SER A 682 -45.36 2.22 -7.63
C SER A 682 -45.92 1.01 -8.38
N LEU A 683 -45.16 -0.08 -8.49
CA LEU A 683 -45.65 -1.31 -9.13
C LEU A 683 -46.83 -1.93 -8.41
N SER A 684 -46.86 -1.87 -7.06
CA SER A 684 -47.96 -2.38 -6.25
C SER A 684 -49.21 -1.56 -6.47
N MET A 685 -49.10 -0.23 -6.51
CA MET A 685 -50.24 0.66 -6.80
C MET A 685 -50.78 0.43 -8.20
N GLN A 686 -49.91 0.40 -9.19
CA GLN A 686 -50.32 0.15 -10.59
C GLN A 686 -51.08 -1.18 -10.74
N ARG A 687 -50.63 -2.26 -10.06
CA ARG A 687 -51.36 -3.54 -10.10
C ARG A 687 -52.73 -3.47 -9.44
N LEU A 688 -52.85 -2.71 -8.34
CA LEU A 688 -54.15 -2.50 -7.70
C LEU A 688 -55.11 -1.69 -8.57
N GLU A 689 -54.63 -0.60 -9.18
CA GLU A 689 -55.38 0.22 -10.14
C GLU A 689 -55.86 -0.59 -11.35
N GLN A 690 -54.94 -1.41 -11.94
CA GLN A 690 -55.28 -2.33 -13.04
C GLN A 690 -56.38 -3.35 -12.65
N ALA A 691 -56.41 -3.73 -11.37
CA ALA A 691 -57.47 -4.60 -10.85
C ALA A 691 -58.76 -3.85 -10.54
N GLY A 692 -58.85 -2.55 -10.75
CA GLY A 692 -60.01 -1.73 -10.47
C GLY A 692 -60.18 -1.36 -9.00
N VAL A 693 -59.10 -1.36 -8.22
CA VAL A 693 -59.13 -1.01 -6.80
C VAL A 693 -58.90 0.49 -6.63
N ASN A 694 -59.73 1.16 -5.84
CA ASN A 694 -59.60 2.58 -5.52
C ASN A 694 -58.49 2.78 -4.47
N ILE A 695 -57.24 2.99 -4.93
CA ILE A 695 -56.12 3.26 -4.04
C ILE A 695 -55.84 4.75 -3.97
N LYS A 696 -55.84 5.32 -2.78
CA LYS A 696 -55.70 6.77 -2.58
C LYS A 696 -54.25 7.21 -2.40
N GLY A 697 -53.38 6.34 -1.88
CA GLY A 697 -51.97 6.65 -1.67
C GLY A 697 -51.24 5.67 -0.77
N ALA A 698 -50.07 6.11 -0.26
CA ALA A 698 -49.21 5.30 0.57
C ALA A 698 -49.05 5.86 1.99
N ILE A 699 -48.62 4.98 2.90
CA ILE A 699 -48.21 5.30 4.27
C ILE A 699 -46.76 4.88 4.40
N LEU A 700 -45.85 5.80 4.76
CA LEU A 700 -44.47 5.48 5.02
C LEU A 700 -44.30 5.12 6.51
N ASN A 701 -44.11 3.82 6.79
CA ASN A 701 -44.05 3.28 8.14
C ASN A 701 -42.61 3.00 8.62
N GLY A 702 -42.38 3.21 9.92
CA GLY A 702 -41.12 2.88 10.59
C GLY A 702 -39.97 3.84 10.26
N VAL A 703 -40.28 5.12 10.10
CA VAL A 703 -39.32 6.18 9.81
C VAL A 703 -38.35 6.36 10.99
N ILE A 704 -37.05 6.31 10.71
CA ILE A 704 -35.99 6.49 11.69
C ILE A 704 -35.31 7.84 11.43
N LYS A 705 -35.18 8.67 12.47
CA LYS A 705 -34.42 9.91 12.41
C LYS A 705 -32.92 9.59 12.24
N ARG A 706 -32.35 9.95 11.11
CA ARG A 706 -30.92 9.83 10.80
C ARG A 706 -30.35 11.19 10.45
N ALA A 707 -29.04 11.38 10.65
CA ALA A 707 -28.36 12.60 10.22
C ALA A 707 -28.43 12.78 8.71
N SER A 708 -28.39 11.68 7.95
CA SER A 708 -28.52 11.66 6.48
C SER A 708 -29.88 12.12 5.97
N THR A 709 -30.94 11.95 6.76
CA THR A 709 -32.33 12.36 6.41
C THR A 709 -32.77 13.67 7.06
N ALA A 710 -32.04 14.15 8.08
CA ALA A 710 -32.39 15.38 8.80
C ALA A 710 -32.30 16.64 7.92
N TYR A 711 -31.52 16.62 6.88
CA TYR A 711 -31.37 17.75 5.94
C TYR A 711 -32.43 17.75 4.82
N SER A 712 -33.04 16.60 4.50
CA SER A 712 -34.13 16.50 3.52
C SER A 712 -35.50 16.87 4.14
N TYR A 713 -35.68 16.65 5.45
CA TYR A 713 -36.86 17.12 6.16
C TYR A 713 -36.66 18.60 6.50
N GLY A 714 -37.31 19.49 5.75
CA GLY A 714 -37.46 20.88 6.16
C GLY A 714 -37.89 20.93 7.62
N TYR A 715 -37.23 21.71 8.41
CA TYR A 715 -37.18 21.79 9.88
C TYR A 715 -38.53 21.89 10.66
N ASN A 716 -39.71 21.72 10.05
CA ASN A 716 -41.00 22.17 10.61
C ASN A 716 -42.11 21.13 10.82
N TYR A 717 -41.86 19.83 10.67
CA TYR A 717 -42.90 18.85 11.00
C TYR A 717 -42.50 17.96 12.18
N TYR A 718 -43.10 18.11 13.34
CA TYR A 718 -42.95 17.34 14.60
C TYR A 718 -41.89 17.78 15.59
N GLY A 719 -41.98 19.01 16.08
CA GLY A 719 -41.28 19.48 17.27
C GLY A 719 -42.22 19.74 18.48
N TYR A 720 -43.26 18.93 18.70
CA TYR A 720 -43.98 18.94 20.00
C TYR A 720 -43.59 17.71 20.79
N SER A 721 -42.43 17.77 21.46
CA SER A 721 -42.17 16.89 22.59
C SER A 721 -42.59 17.60 23.85
N TYR A 722 -43.68 17.19 24.44
CA TYR A 722 -43.96 17.46 25.85
C TYR A 722 -42.93 16.68 26.67
N SER A 723 -41.84 17.32 27.03
CA SER A 723 -40.99 16.82 28.12
C SER A 723 -41.63 17.25 29.42
N GLU A 724 -42.34 16.35 30.08
CA GLU A 724 -42.55 16.48 31.50
C GLU A 724 -41.18 16.46 32.18
N LYS A 725 -40.84 17.61 32.78
CA LYS A 725 -39.76 17.67 33.77
C LYS A 725 -40.29 17.04 35.05
N GLU A 726 -39.77 15.90 35.47
CA GLU A 726 -39.68 15.56 36.89
C GLU A 726 -38.54 16.32 37.56
#